data_8807aca778d92e2a3d46b0eda5dfafdc
#
_entry.id   8807aca778d92e2a3d46b0eda5dfafdc
#
_cell.length_a   1.000
_cell.length_b   1.000
_cell.length_c   1.000
_cell.angle_alpha   90.00
_cell.angle_beta   90.00
_cell.angle_gamma   90.00
#
_symmetry.space_group_name_H-M   'P 1'
#
loop_
_entity.id
_entity.type
_entity.pdbx_description
1 polymer ?
#
loop_
_entity_poly.entity_id
_entity_poly.type
_entity_poly.pdbx_seq_one_letter_code
_entity_poly.pdbx_strand_id
1 'polypeptide(L)'
;NVVVILADDLGWADLSCYGSTFHETPHLDELAAEGMRFTQGYAAHSYCSPTRAALLTGRDPARLKITDYIPSNKKTGKYLPGEINKELPLAEVTLAEILREHGYATWHVGKWHLGHGEEFLPERQGFDINIAGNQSGMPASFFWPYGHDMPKRKNAYHGAPVPGLVEGGKKGEHLCDRITREAIGLIEKRDPSKPFFLYLPFYDVHTPIQAKLELIEKYKAKAKRKHLPTPDEAKRFREGDGAQGSQRRDHLVFQCNPTYAAMVETMDDNVGRLMAALDRLELTENTLVIFSSDNGGLCQESFGRTPTTSNAPLRAGKGWLYEGGVREPWIVRLPGVTPPRSTCEVPVVTTDISPTVLAACDLPARPDLHLDGKSILPLLKGGTEPVHESIQWHFPHYGNTGSGPCSSIRVGDWKLIEWFENDTVELFNLAADAGETTDLAAQHPDKTAELKKRLATWRKEVDANMLRPKPVGSATTRPVSSPRIQAQGDFAAAANVRVEELDGDAGYRLHTLQGKAGFALKKLDRPIRGKATFEFSCSTEVGHEFPNRWVNGFLTISDGVDPSRHIHIGAFFGGQEKLAVIEGPLQPNTRHTQPLTGNAKPLAFTVRLNLAAGEIILEESGGARVQAKLSRPIERITHIGYSTLNAVTEFSHWKETD
;
A
#
# COMPACT_ATOMS: atom_id res chain seq x y z
N ASN A 1 27.22 22.87 3.71
CA ASN A 1 26.64 21.87 2.80
C ASN A 1 25.38 21.28 3.41
N VAL A 2 24.54 20.71 2.57
CA VAL A 2 23.27 20.08 2.98
C VAL A 2 23.13 18.72 2.30
N VAL A 3 22.82 17.69 3.08
CA VAL A 3 22.47 16.35 2.61
C VAL A 3 21.12 15.96 3.20
N VAL A 4 20.13 15.72 2.35
CA VAL A 4 18.83 15.19 2.75
C VAL A 4 18.68 13.80 2.18
N ILE A 5 18.63 12.80 3.04
CA ILE A 5 18.47 11.38 2.71
C ILE A 5 17.03 11.00 3.00
N LEU A 6 16.33 10.48 2.00
CA LEU A 6 14.94 10.06 2.14
C LEU A 6 14.77 8.60 1.75
N ALA A 7 14.40 7.75 2.70
CA ALA A 7 14.02 6.37 2.43
C ALA A 7 12.63 6.30 1.78
N ASP A 8 12.33 5.20 1.11
CA ASP A 8 11.05 4.93 0.44
C ASP A 8 10.36 3.75 1.11
N ASP A 9 9.19 3.96 1.69
CA ASP A 9 8.41 2.95 2.43
C ASP A 9 9.12 2.36 3.68
N LEU A 10 9.98 3.10 4.35
CA LEU A 10 10.63 2.67 5.60
C LEU A 10 9.77 3.05 6.80
N GLY A 11 9.37 2.06 7.61
CA GLY A 11 8.55 2.30 8.79
C GLY A 11 9.32 2.86 9.97
N TRP A 12 8.60 3.55 10.88
CA TRP A 12 9.17 4.13 12.10
C TRP A 12 9.97 3.14 12.95
N ALA A 13 9.48 1.90 13.07
CA ALA A 13 10.10 0.85 13.87
C ALA A 13 11.18 0.05 13.11
N ASP A 14 11.53 0.41 11.87
CA ASP A 14 12.43 -0.41 11.04
C ASP A 14 13.93 -0.21 11.33
N LEU A 15 14.31 0.81 12.11
CA LEU A 15 15.68 1.05 12.51
C LEU A 15 15.99 0.51 13.92
N SER A 16 17.22 0.08 14.17
CA SER A 16 17.65 -0.42 15.49
C SER A 16 17.52 0.66 16.55
N CYS A 17 17.90 1.91 16.27
CA CYS A 17 17.74 3.04 17.20
C CYS A 17 16.27 3.44 17.45
N TYR A 18 15.32 2.91 16.69
CA TYR A 18 13.87 3.03 16.92
C TYR A 18 13.26 1.74 17.47
N GLY A 19 14.06 0.74 17.83
CA GLY A 19 13.64 -0.45 18.57
C GLY A 19 13.53 -1.73 17.75
N SER A 20 13.90 -1.73 16.47
CA SER A 20 13.99 -2.98 15.72
C SER A 20 14.98 -3.94 16.37
N THR A 21 14.54 -5.17 16.60
CA THR A 21 15.42 -6.26 17.06
C THR A 21 15.74 -7.23 15.93
N PHE A 22 15.13 -7.04 14.79
CA PHE A 22 15.33 -7.89 13.61
C PHE A 22 16.23 -7.23 12.57
N HIS A 23 15.95 -5.99 12.19
CA HIS A 23 16.80 -5.22 11.28
C HIS A 23 18.08 -4.78 11.99
N GLU A 24 19.17 -4.62 11.26
CA GLU A 24 20.47 -4.15 11.76
C GLU A 24 20.84 -2.88 10.97
N THR A 25 20.95 -1.75 11.69
CA THR A 25 21.18 -0.43 11.08
C THR A 25 22.28 0.34 11.84
N PRO A 26 23.50 -0.22 11.95
CA PRO A 26 24.55 0.36 12.77
C PRO A 26 24.97 1.77 12.34
N HIS A 27 24.94 2.08 11.04
CA HIS A 27 25.36 3.39 10.53
C HIS A 27 24.32 4.48 10.77
N LEU A 28 23.02 4.15 10.67
CA LEU A 28 21.94 5.06 11.07
C LEU A 28 21.88 5.23 12.59
N ASP A 29 22.22 4.19 13.36
CA ASP A 29 22.37 4.27 14.81
C ASP A 29 23.53 5.20 15.19
N GLU A 30 24.65 5.15 14.44
CA GLU A 30 25.80 6.05 14.61
C GLU A 30 25.41 7.50 14.24
N LEU A 31 24.72 7.73 13.12
CA LEU A 31 24.21 9.06 12.75
C LEU A 31 23.27 9.62 13.83
N ALA A 32 22.42 8.79 14.43
CA ALA A 32 21.58 9.18 15.55
C ALA A 32 22.38 9.49 16.83
N ALA A 33 23.49 8.77 17.06
CA ALA A 33 24.38 9.04 18.16
C ALA A 33 25.22 10.32 17.98
N GLU A 34 25.53 10.70 16.76
CA GLU A 34 26.23 11.95 16.44
C GLU A 34 25.27 13.18 16.37
N GLY A 35 23.98 12.94 16.26
CA GLY A 35 22.97 13.97 16.09
C GLY A 35 21.80 13.87 17.09
N MET A 36 20.64 14.27 16.61
CA MET A 36 19.36 14.27 17.33
C MET A 36 18.37 13.33 16.64
N ARG A 37 17.75 12.46 17.43
CA ARG A 37 16.68 11.57 17.00
C ARG A 37 15.31 12.14 17.42
N PHE A 38 14.38 12.27 16.51
CA PHE A 38 13.01 12.67 16.79
C PHE A 38 12.12 11.44 16.94
N THR A 39 11.46 11.30 18.09
CA THR A 39 10.54 10.19 18.33
C THR A 39 9.18 10.40 17.69
N GLN A 40 8.83 11.65 17.36
CA GLN A 40 7.57 12.07 16.79
C GLN A 40 7.78 12.88 15.49
N GLY A 41 8.62 12.35 14.59
CA GLY A 41 8.77 12.86 13.24
C GLY A 41 7.63 12.32 12.36
N TYR A 42 7.05 13.17 11.52
CA TYR A 42 5.92 12.83 10.66
C TYR A 42 6.23 13.08 9.20
N ALA A 43 5.81 12.14 8.35
CA ALA A 43 5.61 12.40 6.94
C ALA A 43 4.40 13.33 6.75
N ALA A 44 4.48 14.24 5.79
CA ALA A 44 3.37 15.12 5.46
C ALA A 44 2.18 14.35 4.84
N HIS A 45 2.38 13.10 4.44
CA HIS A 45 1.33 12.23 3.92
C HIS A 45 1.71 10.74 4.07
N SER A 46 0.73 9.86 3.97
CA SER A 46 0.93 8.40 4.01
C SER A 46 1.32 7.76 2.68
N TYR A 47 1.64 8.58 1.66
CA TYR A 47 2.12 8.17 0.33
C TYR A 47 3.29 9.05 -0.14
N CYS A 48 4.11 8.49 -1.05
CA CYS A 48 5.41 9.04 -1.46
C CYS A 48 5.33 10.40 -2.18
N SER A 49 4.58 10.56 -3.28
CA SER A 49 4.57 11.82 -4.05
C SER A 49 4.15 13.04 -3.21
N PRO A 50 3.07 12.97 -2.40
CA PRO A 50 2.68 14.09 -1.56
C PRO A 50 3.78 14.53 -0.58
N THR A 51 4.40 13.59 0.12
CA THR A 51 5.47 13.89 1.09
C THR A 51 6.71 14.47 0.42
N ARG A 52 7.10 13.95 -0.76
CA ARG A 52 8.23 14.47 -1.53
C ARG A 52 7.99 15.90 -2.02
N ALA A 53 6.76 16.21 -2.49
CA ALA A 53 6.37 17.56 -2.83
C ALA A 53 6.43 18.50 -1.62
N ALA A 54 5.90 18.07 -0.48
CA ALA A 54 5.90 18.84 0.77
C ALA A 54 7.32 19.11 1.28
N LEU A 55 8.23 18.14 1.21
CA LEU A 55 9.64 18.29 1.56
C LEU A 55 10.30 19.42 0.77
N LEU A 56 10.09 19.42 -0.55
CA LEU A 56 10.76 20.37 -1.44
C LEU A 56 10.16 21.77 -1.40
N THR A 57 8.89 21.93 -1.03
CA THR A 57 8.18 23.22 -1.09
C THR A 57 7.87 23.85 0.26
N GLY A 58 7.96 23.09 1.37
CA GLY A 58 7.47 23.55 2.66
C GLY A 58 5.96 23.78 2.71
N ARG A 59 5.20 23.18 1.80
CA ARG A 59 3.74 23.30 1.69
C ARG A 59 3.03 21.98 1.93
N ASP A 60 1.86 22.06 2.55
CA ASP A 60 1.03 20.89 2.81
C ASP A 60 0.52 20.25 1.50
N PRO A 61 0.50 18.91 1.40
CA PRO A 61 -0.02 18.19 0.25
C PRO A 61 -1.45 18.57 -0.16
N ALA A 62 -2.32 18.91 0.79
CA ALA A 62 -3.68 19.35 0.50
C ALA A 62 -3.69 20.71 -0.21
N ARG A 63 -2.80 21.64 0.16
CA ARG A 63 -2.61 22.93 -0.52
C ARG A 63 -2.05 22.73 -1.93
N LEU A 64 -1.09 21.84 -2.10
CA LEU A 64 -0.52 21.47 -3.40
C LEU A 64 -1.49 20.67 -4.27
N LYS A 65 -2.61 20.17 -3.68
CA LYS A 65 -3.54 19.23 -4.34
C LYS A 65 -2.82 17.98 -4.87
N ILE A 66 -1.76 17.55 -4.20
CA ILE A 66 -1.06 16.29 -4.42
C ILE A 66 -1.36 15.41 -3.21
N THR A 67 -2.56 14.84 -3.14
CA THR A 67 -3.09 14.10 -1.99
C THR A 67 -3.19 12.59 -2.22
N ASP A 68 -2.52 12.08 -3.25
CA ASP A 68 -2.32 10.65 -3.53
C ASP A 68 -0.98 10.49 -4.25
N TYR A 69 -0.45 9.27 -4.35
CA TYR A 69 0.73 9.00 -5.18
C TYR A 69 0.42 9.29 -6.66
N ILE A 70 1.38 9.84 -7.38
CA ILE A 70 1.24 10.11 -8.82
C ILE A 70 1.44 8.80 -9.61
N PRO A 71 0.53 8.42 -10.53
CA PRO A 71 -0.57 9.21 -11.12
C PRO A 71 -1.93 9.07 -10.42
N SER A 72 -2.00 8.63 -9.18
CA SER A 72 -3.21 8.30 -8.44
C SER A 72 -3.95 7.05 -8.94
N ASN A 73 -4.68 6.42 -8.06
CA ASN A 73 -5.53 5.30 -8.45
C ASN A 73 -6.95 5.81 -8.81
N LYS A 74 -7.67 5.00 -9.60
CA LYS A 74 -9.03 5.35 -10.05
C LYS A 74 -10.11 4.64 -9.24
N LYS A 75 -9.80 4.16 -8.04
CA LYS A 75 -10.80 3.50 -7.19
C LYS A 75 -11.86 4.50 -6.74
N THR A 76 -13.07 4.01 -6.63
CA THR A 76 -14.21 4.78 -6.15
C THR A 76 -15.01 3.95 -5.15
N GLY A 77 -15.61 4.58 -4.15
CA GLY A 77 -16.59 4.00 -3.25
C GLY A 77 -17.93 4.71 -3.37
N LYS A 78 -18.48 5.18 -2.26
CA LYS A 78 -19.71 6.02 -2.23
C LYS A 78 -19.52 7.32 -3.03
N TYR A 79 -18.31 7.85 -3.06
CA TYR A 79 -17.94 9.09 -3.75
C TYR A 79 -16.95 8.84 -4.89
N LEU A 80 -16.76 9.84 -5.74
CA LEU A 80 -15.58 9.97 -6.58
C LEU A 80 -14.43 10.56 -5.74
N PRO A 81 -13.18 10.12 -5.95
CA PRO A 81 -12.03 10.71 -5.24
C PRO A 81 -11.84 12.18 -5.59
N GLY A 82 -11.11 12.89 -4.74
CA GLY A 82 -10.63 14.24 -5.03
C GLY A 82 -9.77 14.26 -6.30
N GLU A 83 -9.80 15.36 -7.03
CA GLU A 83 -8.86 15.57 -8.15
C GLU A 83 -7.49 15.96 -7.61
N ILE A 84 -6.44 15.45 -8.23
CA ILE A 84 -5.07 15.79 -7.85
C ILE A 84 -4.30 16.44 -9.00
N ASN A 85 -3.33 17.26 -8.66
CA ASN A 85 -2.23 17.58 -9.56
C ASN A 85 -1.39 16.31 -9.78
N LYS A 86 -1.08 16.00 -11.03
CA LYS A 86 -0.32 14.79 -11.41
C LYS A 86 1.18 15.04 -11.54
N GLU A 87 1.59 16.24 -11.25
CA GLU A 87 2.95 16.73 -11.26
C GLU A 87 3.10 17.82 -10.19
N LEU A 88 4.33 18.05 -9.73
CA LEU A 88 4.67 19.22 -8.96
C LEU A 88 4.58 20.45 -9.90
N PRO A 89 3.66 21.41 -9.65
CA PRO A 89 3.51 22.54 -10.54
C PRO A 89 4.80 23.38 -10.61
N LEU A 90 5.20 23.80 -11.80
CA LEU A 90 6.40 24.63 -12.01
C LEU A 90 6.29 26.02 -11.38
N ALA A 91 5.11 26.42 -10.94
CA ALA A 91 4.89 27.66 -10.19
C ALA A 91 5.27 27.52 -8.70
N GLU A 92 5.42 26.30 -8.20
CA GLU A 92 5.89 26.06 -6.84
C GLU A 92 7.40 26.21 -6.79
N VAL A 93 7.88 27.04 -5.89
CA VAL A 93 9.33 27.23 -5.72
C VAL A 93 9.85 26.18 -4.75
N THR A 94 10.84 25.42 -5.19
CA THR A 94 11.44 24.34 -4.41
C THR A 94 12.64 24.82 -3.59
N LEU A 95 13.00 24.04 -2.56
CA LEU A 95 14.23 24.22 -1.80
C LEU A 95 15.48 24.26 -2.70
N ALA A 96 15.50 23.44 -3.76
CA ALA A 96 16.63 23.39 -4.68
C ALA A 96 16.76 24.71 -5.47
N GLU A 97 15.64 25.31 -5.91
CA GLU A 97 15.65 26.61 -6.58
C GLU A 97 16.17 27.70 -5.66
N ILE A 98 15.69 27.76 -4.42
CA ILE A 98 16.14 28.75 -3.43
C ILE A 98 17.65 28.59 -3.15
N LEU A 99 18.12 27.38 -2.91
CA LEU A 99 19.53 27.14 -2.62
C LEU A 99 20.43 27.45 -3.84
N ARG A 100 19.97 27.15 -5.04
CA ARG A 100 20.68 27.51 -6.29
C ARG A 100 20.79 29.03 -6.47
N GLU A 101 19.73 29.80 -6.17
CA GLU A 101 19.76 31.26 -6.17
C GLU A 101 20.80 31.82 -5.18
N HIS A 102 21.09 31.08 -4.10
CA HIS A 102 22.11 31.43 -3.11
C HIS A 102 23.49 30.78 -3.37
N GLY A 103 23.72 30.29 -4.58
CA GLY A 103 25.05 29.84 -5.03
C GLY A 103 25.38 28.39 -4.69
N TYR A 104 24.43 27.59 -4.18
CA TYR A 104 24.65 26.16 -3.97
C TYR A 104 24.66 25.40 -5.29
N ALA A 105 25.54 24.41 -5.41
CA ALA A 105 25.41 23.36 -6.40
C ALA A 105 24.29 22.40 -5.93
N THR A 106 23.31 22.11 -6.78
CA THR A 106 22.11 21.37 -6.41
C THR A 106 22.01 20.04 -7.13
N TRP A 107 21.98 18.94 -6.39
CA TRP A 107 22.05 17.59 -6.95
C TRP A 107 20.90 16.73 -6.45
N HIS A 108 20.18 16.13 -7.39
CA HIS A 108 19.18 15.10 -7.18
C HIS A 108 19.75 13.74 -7.59
N VAL A 109 19.79 12.77 -6.68
CA VAL A 109 20.31 11.43 -6.97
C VAL A 109 19.37 10.37 -6.38
N GLY A 110 18.51 9.79 -7.21
CA GLY A 110 17.56 8.77 -6.78
C GLY A 110 16.13 8.95 -7.31
N LYS A 111 15.12 8.59 -6.50
CA LYS A 111 13.71 8.60 -6.88
C LYS A 111 13.12 10.01 -6.91
N TRP A 112 12.49 10.39 -8.03
CA TRP A 112 11.77 11.66 -8.14
C TRP A 112 10.27 11.53 -7.85
N HIS A 113 9.52 10.89 -8.75
CA HIS A 113 8.08 10.57 -8.61
C HIS A 113 7.16 11.81 -8.45
N LEU A 114 7.51 12.96 -9.04
CA LEU A 114 6.76 14.21 -8.95
C LEU A 114 6.32 14.78 -10.30
N GLY A 115 6.08 13.94 -11.30
CA GLY A 115 5.49 14.34 -12.57
C GLY A 115 5.98 13.51 -13.75
N HIS A 116 5.25 13.64 -14.87
CA HIS A 116 5.53 12.94 -16.12
C HIS A 116 5.86 13.97 -17.21
N GLY A 117 6.89 13.67 -17.98
CA GLY A 117 7.39 14.57 -19.02
C GLY A 117 8.71 15.22 -18.61
N GLU A 118 9.51 15.60 -19.61
CA GLU A 118 10.83 16.20 -19.39
C GLU A 118 10.74 17.56 -18.67
N GLU A 119 9.60 18.25 -18.84
CA GLU A 119 9.32 19.55 -18.20
C GLU A 119 9.12 19.47 -16.70
N PHE A 120 8.86 18.27 -16.13
CA PHE A 120 8.64 18.08 -14.69
C PHE A 120 9.76 17.29 -14.00
N LEU A 121 10.88 17.06 -14.69
CA LEU A 121 12.06 16.41 -14.11
C LEU A 121 12.80 17.34 -13.11
N PRO A 122 13.66 16.79 -12.24
CA PRO A 122 14.39 17.57 -11.23
C PRO A 122 15.12 18.79 -11.77
N GLU A 123 15.66 18.72 -13.01
CA GLU A 123 16.38 19.82 -13.66
C GLU A 123 15.50 21.05 -13.89
N ARG A 124 14.17 20.87 -13.98
CA ARG A 124 13.20 21.96 -14.11
C ARG A 124 12.67 22.48 -12.78
N GLN A 125 13.07 21.82 -11.71
CA GLN A 125 12.67 22.09 -10.33
C GLN A 125 13.89 22.49 -9.46
N GLY A 126 14.90 23.09 -10.06
CA GLY A 126 16.02 23.72 -9.36
C GLY A 126 17.28 22.86 -9.19
N PHE A 127 17.32 21.61 -9.66
CA PHE A 127 18.52 20.79 -9.55
C PHE A 127 19.42 20.95 -10.80
N ASP A 128 20.71 21.21 -10.58
CA ASP A 128 21.72 21.30 -11.65
C ASP A 128 22.02 19.93 -12.25
N ILE A 129 21.95 18.89 -11.43
CA ILE A 129 22.22 17.50 -11.83
C ILE A 129 21.10 16.60 -11.32
N ASN A 130 20.61 15.74 -12.23
CA ASN A 130 19.67 14.67 -11.92
C ASN A 130 20.27 13.32 -12.32
N ILE A 131 20.40 12.40 -11.37
CA ILE A 131 20.82 11.03 -11.62
C ILE A 131 19.71 10.10 -11.11
N ALA A 132 19.24 9.19 -11.97
CA ALA A 132 18.22 8.19 -11.66
C ALA A 132 16.78 8.72 -11.45
N GLY A 133 16.54 10.03 -11.41
CA GLY A 133 15.21 10.61 -11.20
C GLY A 133 14.33 10.54 -12.45
N ASN A 134 13.14 9.98 -12.31
CA ASN A 134 12.09 9.97 -13.32
C ASN A 134 10.70 9.95 -12.69
N GLN A 135 9.65 9.83 -13.52
CA GLN A 135 8.25 9.80 -13.07
C GLN A 135 7.86 8.51 -12.31
N SER A 136 8.70 7.47 -12.31
CA SER A 136 8.32 6.17 -11.73
C SER A 136 8.38 6.19 -10.21
N GLY A 137 7.34 5.67 -9.58
CA GLY A 137 7.28 5.50 -8.13
C GLY A 137 8.10 4.32 -7.58
N MET A 138 8.64 3.47 -8.46
CA MET A 138 9.43 2.30 -8.09
C MET A 138 10.31 1.86 -9.26
N PRO A 139 11.46 1.21 -9.02
CA PRO A 139 12.28 0.66 -10.10
C PRO A 139 11.63 -0.60 -10.69
N ALA A 140 11.95 -0.94 -11.92
CA ALA A 140 11.58 -2.23 -12.49
C ALA A 140 12.37 -3.39 -11.85
N SER A 141 13.63 -3.13 -11.49
CA SER A 141 14.53 -4.04 -10.75
C SER A 141 15.52 -3.23 -9.92
N PHE A 142 15.88 -3.74 -8.74
CA PHE A 142 16.97 -3.20 -7.91
C PHE A 142 18.35 -3.69 -8.34
N PHE A 143 18.44 -4.62 -9.29
CA PHE A 143 19.72 -5.10 -9.79
C PHE A 143 19.99 -4.61 -11.20
N TRP A 144 21.29 -4.37 -11.50
CA TRP A 144 21.76 -4.02 -12.84
C TRP A 144 21.24 -5.02 -13.89
N PRO A 145 20.72 -4.60 -15.02
CA PRO A 145 20.65 -3.25 -15.57
C PRO A 145 19.39 -2.44 -15.19
N TYR A 146 18.89 -2.58 -13.96
CA TYR A 146 17.82 -1.80 -13.34
C TYR A 146 16.50 -1.78 -14.14
N GLY A 147 16.20 -2.90 -14.81
CA GLY A 147 14.99 -3.11 -15.60
C GLY A 147 15.10 -2.77 -17.09
N HIS A 148 16.27 -2.35 -17.58
CA HIS A 148 16.45 -2.06 -19.01
C HIS A 148 16.42 -3.32 -19.91
N ASP A 149 16.62 -4.49 -19.34
CA ASP A 149 16.49 -5.81 -19.98
C ASP A 149 15.08 -6.41 -19.91
N MET A 150 14.15 -5.71 -19.23
CA MET A 150 12.78 -6.17 -19.05
C MET A 150 11.86 -5.66 -20.16
N PRO A 151 10.78 -6.38 -20.52
CA PRO A 151 9.78 -5.90 -21.46
C PRO A 151 9.18 -4.55 -21.02
N LYS A 152 9.07 -3.61 -21.97
CA LYS A 152 8.47 -2.30 -21.69
C LYS A 152 7.03 -2.49 -21.18
N ARG A 153 6.74 -2.00 -19.98
CA ARG A 153 5.39 -1.98 -19.41
C ARG A 153 4.57 -0.87 -20.04
N LYS A 154 3.28 -1.13 -20.26
CA LYS A 154 2.34 -0.11 -20.80
C LYS A 154 2.16 1.09 -19.85
N ASN A 155 2.45 0.92 -18.56
CA ASN A 155 2.34 1.96 -17.55
C ASN A 155 3.73 2.37 -17.06
N ALA A 156 4.19 3.54 -17.50
CA ALA A 156 5.51 4.08 -17.16
C ALA A 156 5.66 4.55 -15.69
N TYR A 157 4.56 4.63 -14.93
CA TYR A 157 4.61 5.05 -13.52
C TYR A 157 4.97 3.92 -12.54
N HIS A 158 4.87 2.66 -12.96
CA HIS A 158 5.10 1.53 -12.08
C HIS A 158 6.12 0.56 -12.65
N GLY A 159 7.31 0.53 -12.03
CA GLY A 159 8.39 -0.36 -12.42
C GLY A 159 8.97 0.01 -13.77
N ALA A 160 9.27 1.29 -13.98
CA ALA A 160 10.06 1.73 -15.13
C ALA A 160 11.54 1.41 -14.91
N PRO A 161 12.31 1.21 -16.01
CA PRO A 161 13.77 1.20 -15.92
C PRO A 161 14.29 2.50 -15.32
N VAL A 162 15.33 2.39 -14.47
CA VAL A 162 15.96 3.56 -13.86
C VAL A 162 16.91 4.21 -14.87
N PRO A 163 16.75 5.51 -15.19
CA PRO A 163 17.53 6.15 -16.25
C PRO A 163 18.98 6.42 -15.84
N GLY A 164 19.86 6.50 -16.83
CA GLY A 164 21.23 7.02 -16.70
C GLY A 164 22.23 6.14 -15.95
N LEU A 165 21.85 4.93 -15.49
CA LEU A 165 22.69 4.09 -14.64
C LEU A 165 23.23 2.80 -15.29
N VAL A 166 22.84 2.50 -16.54
CA VAL A 166 23.26 1.25 -17.20
C VAL A 166 24.74 1.26 -17.50
N GLU A 167 25.24 2.38 -18.06
CA GLU A 167 26.66 2.58 -18.32
C GLU A 167 27.44 2.67 -17.01
N GLY A 168 28.60 2.02 -16.96
CA GLY A 168 29.44 1.93 -15.74
C GLY A 168 28.86 1.05 -14.63
N GLY A 169 27.72 0.37 -14.84
CA GLY A 169 27.18 -0.64 -13.93
C GLY A 169 27.70 -2.05 -14.25
N LYS A 170 27.46 -2.98 -13.34
CA LYS A 170 27.90 -4.38 -13.47
C LYS A 170 26.86 -5.36 -12.94
N LYS A 171 26.88 -6.58 -13.48
CA LYS A 171 26.03 -7.67 -13.01
C LYS A 171 26.16 -7.89 -11.50
N GLY A 172 25.03 -7.97 -10.81
CA GLY A 172 24.96 -8.15 -9.35
C GLY A 172 25.06 -6.84 -8.54
N GLU A 173 25.27 -5.69 -9.18
CA GLU A 173 25.26 -4.39 -8.49
C GLU A 173 23.84 -4.01 -8.11
N HIS A 174 23.63 -3.70 -6.82
CA HIS A 174 22.35 -3.24 -6.29
C HIS A 174 22.17 -1.73 -6.55
N LEU A 175 20.94 -1.30 -6.79
CA LEU A 175 20.60 0.08 -7.15
C LEU A 175 21.05 1.08 -6.07
N CYS A 176 20.87 0.73 -4.79
CA CYS A 176 21.31 1.55 -3.67
C CYS A 176 22.82 1.80 -3.69
N ASP A 177 23.64 0.74 -3.95
CA ASP A 177 25.09 0.87 -4.09
C ASP A 177 25.49 1.80 -5.23
N ARG A 178 24.75 1.72 -6.36
CA ARG A 178 25.00 2.54 -7.52
C ARG A 178 24.66 4.01 -7.28
N ILE A 179 23.48 4.29 -6.75
CA ILE A 179 23.03 5.64 -6.42
C ILE A 179 24.00 6.32 -5.45
N THR A 180 24.40 5.61 -4.38
CA THR A 180 25.36 6.11 -3.40
C THR A 180 26.74 6.39 -4.04
N ARG A 181 27.21 5.51 -4.93
CA ARG A 181 28.46 5.73 -5.67
C ARG A 181 28.41 7.01 -6.53
N GLU A 182 27.29 7.24 -7.19
CA GLU A 182 27.11 8.47 -7.98
C GLU A 182 27.08 9.72 -7.07
N ALA A 183 26.36 9.67 -5.96
CA ALA A 183 26.31 10.76 -4.99
C ALA A 183 27.71 11.10 -4.43
N ILE A 184 28.47 10.08 -4.01
CA ILE A 184 29.86 10.26 -3.54
C ILE A 184 30.73 10.84 -4.66
N GLY A 185 30.59 10.36 -5.90
CA GLY A 185 31.32 10.87 -7.06
C GLY A 185 31.07 12.35 -7.36
N LEU A 186 29.84 12.85 -7.11
CA LEU A 186 29.53 14.29 -7.20
C LEU A 186 30.22 15.07 -6.09
N ILE A 187 30.19 14.57 -4.85
CA ILE A 187 30.87 15.21 -3.71
C ILE A 187 32.38 15.28 -3.95
N GLU A 188 33.01 14.22 -4.46
CA GLU A 188 34.44 14.17 -4.77
C GLU A 188 34.86 15.15 -5.87
N LYS A 189 34.00 15.34 -6.87
CA LYS A 189 34.23 16.23 -8.02
C LYS A 189 33.71 17.66 -7.84
N ARG A 190 33.16 17.97 -6.66
CA ARG A 190 32.57 19.29 -6.37
C ARG A 190 33.56 20.44 -6.61
N ASP A 191 33.03 21.60 -6.91
CA ASP A 191 33.78 22.85 -6.77
C ASP A 191 33.92 23.20 -5.27
N PRO A 192 35.14 23.17 -4.69
CA PRO A 192 35.33 23.43 -3.25
C PRO A 192 34.95 24.86 -2.82
N SER A 193 34.82 25.78 -3.76
CA SER A 193 34.43 27.19 -3.49
C SER A 193 32.93 27.37 -3.33
N LYS A 194 32.12 26.32 -3.64
CA LYS A 194 30.66 26.36 -3.56
C LYS A 194 30.13 25.36 -2.55
N PRO A 195 29.16 25.74 -1.72
CA PRO A 195 28.39 24.76 -0.96
C PRO A 195 27.55 23.91 -1.91
N PHE A 196 27.16 22.70 -1.46
CA PHE A 196 26.25 21.86 -2.20
C PHE A 196 25.01 21.48 -1.40
N PHE A 197 23.92 21.22 -2.14
CA PHE A 197 22.73 20.56 -1.67
C PHE A 197 22.57 19.23 -2.40
N LEU A 198 22.70 18.12 -1.67
CA LEU A 198 22.44 16.77 -2.16
C LEU A 198 21.08 16.32 -1.62
N TYR A 199 20.10 16.16 -2.48
CA TYR A 199 18.88 15.41 -2.19
C TYR A 199 19.07 13.98 -2.70
N LEU A 200 19.11 13.03 -1.74
CA LEU A 200 19.37 11.61 -1.95
C LEU A 200 18.14 10.78 -1.57
N PRO A 201 17.08 10.78 -2.38
CA PRO A 201 15.91 9.96 -2.18
C PRO A 201 16.15 8.56 -2.73
N PHE A 202 16.43 7.60 -1.86
CA PHE A 202 16.57 6.21 -2.23
C PHE A 202 15.29 5.63 -2.82
N TYR A 203 15.40 4.57 -3.62
CA TYR A 203 14.30 3.68 -3.99
C TYR A 203 14.07 2.60 -2.92
N ASP A 204 15.08 2.35 -2.06
CA ASP A 204 15.01 1.42 -0.93
C ASP A 204 14.16 2.03 0.21
N VAL A 205 13.26 1.29 0.79
CA VAL A 205 13.07 -0.17 0.75
C VAL A 205 11.75 -0.55 0.06
N HIS A 206 11.37 0.17 -0.99
CA HIS A 206 10.12 -0.04 -1.75
C HIS A 206 10.14 -1.36 -2.54
N THR A 207 8.98 -1.84 -2.90
CA THR A 207 8.83 -2.99 -3.83
C THR A 207 9.33 -2.66 -5.25
N PRO A 208 9.84 -3.66 -6.03
CA PRO A 208 9.93 -5.09 -5.72
C PRO A 208 10.96 -5.37 -4.63
N ILE A 209 10.66 -6.31 -3.71
CA ILE A 209 11.60 -6.63 -2.64
C ILE A 209 12.71 -7.51 -3.21
N GLN A 210 13.91 -6.93 -3.32
CA GLN A 210 15.09 -7.56 -3.90
C GLN A 210 16.34 -7.12 -3.13
N ALA A 211 17.16 -8.05 -2.68
CA ALA A 211 18.37 -7.77 -1.92
C ALA A 211 19.49 -8.76 -2.27
N LYS A 212 20.71 -8.48 -1.82
CA LYS A 212 21.88 -9.35 -1.98
C LYS A 212 21.66 -10.68 -1.29
N LEU A 213 21.97 -11.79 -1.95
CA LEU A 213 21.71 -13.14 -1.43
C LEU A 213 22.38 -13.41 -0.09
N GLU A 214 23.61 -12.95 0.09
CA GLU A 214 24.36 -13.10 1.33
C GLU A 214 23.64 -12.47 2.53
N LEU A 215 23.04 -11.29 2.35
CA LEU A 215 22.26 -10.63 3.40
C LEU A 215 20.92 -11.33 3.64
N ILE A 216 20.26 -11.81 2.59
CA ILE A 216 19.04 -12.61 2.74
C ILE A 216 19.30 -13.86 3.58
N GLU A 217 20.40 -14.59 3.32
CA GLU A 217 20.77 -15.79 4.09
C GLU A 217 21.16 -15.43 5.55
N LYS A 218 21.85 -14.32 5.78
CA LYS A 218 22.09 -13.78 7.12
C LYS A 218 20.78 -13.61 7.91
N TYR A 219 19.78 -12.96 7.31
CA TYR A 219 18.49 -12.70 7.96
C TYR A 219 17.60 -13.94 8.07
N LYS A 220 17.66 -14.89 7.14
CA LYS A 220 17.03 -16.20 7.31
C LYS A 220 17.59 -16.94 8.51
N ALA A 221 18.92 -16.95 8.69
CA ALA A 221 19.55 -17.54 9.84
C ALA A 221 19.18 -16.80 11.15
N LYS A 222 19.10 -15.46 11.13
CA LYS A 222 18.66 -14.64 12.26
C LYS A 222 17.20 -14.93 12.63
N ALA A 223 16.28 -14.99 11.65
CA ALA A 223 14.88 -15.34 11.87
C ALA A 223 14.74 -16.74 12.51
N LYS A 224 15.48 -17.72 12.01
CA LYS A 224 15.50 -19.07 12.59
C LYS A 224 16.00 -19.08 14.04
N ARG A 225 17.10 -18.37 14.36
CA ARG A 225 17.62 -18.27 15.74
C ARG A 225 16.63 -17.59 16.69
N LYS A 226 15.89 -16.62 16.20
CA LYS A 226 14.87 -15.88 16.98
C LYS A 226 13.50 -16.56 16.99
N HIS A 227 13.35 -17.72 16.35
CA HIS A 227 12.08 -18.44 16.20
C HIS A 227 10.95 -17.53 15.65
N LEU A 228 11.28 -16.65 14.71
CA LEU A 228 10.29 -15.77 14.09
C LEU A 228 9.43 -16.55 13.09
N PRO A 229 8.14 -16.20 12.97
CA PRO A 229 7.28 -16.77 11.95
C PRO A 229 7.73 -16.32 10.54
N THR A 230 7.34 -17.07 9.52
CA THR A 230 7.43 -16.59 8.14
C THR A 230 6.45 -15.42 7.93
N PRO A 231 6.66 -14.56 6.91
CA PRO A 231 5.72 -13.48 6.61
C PRO A 231 4.27 -13.94 6.42
N ASP A 232 4.04 -15.13 5.85
CA ASP A 232 2.70 -15.67 5.68
C ASP A 232 2.05 -16.10 7.00
N GLU A 233 2.81 -16.69 7.93
CA GLU A 233 2.35 -17.07 9.26
C GLU A 233 2.14 -15.84 10.18
N ALA A 234 2.84 -14.74 9.92
CA ALA A 234 2.79 -13.50 10.70
C ALA A 234 1.63 -12.57 10.34
N LYS A 235 0.88 -12.88 9.27
CA LYS A 235 -0.28 -12.09 8.86
C LYS A 235 -1.42 -12.24 9.85
N ARG A 236 -1.99 -11.12 10.29
CA ARG A 236 -3.16 -11.08 11.18
C ARG A 236 -4.11 -9.99 10.73
N PHE A 237 -5.39 -10.30 10.81
CA PHE A 237 -6.43 -9.28 10.70
C PHE A 237 -6.54 -8.53 12.04
N ARG A 238 -6.54 -7.20 11.97
CA ARG A 238 -6.83 -6.34 13.11
C ARG A 238 -8.27 -5.85 13.00
N GLU A 239 -9.07 -6.09 14.03
CA GLU A 239 -10.44 -5.60 14.08
C GLU A 239 -10.44 -4.06 14.04
N GLY A 240 -11.35 -3.48 13.26
CA GLY A 240 -11.41 -2.04 13.03
C GLY A 240 -10.67 -1.56 11.77
N ASP A 241 -9.61 -2.22 11.32
CA ASP A 241 -8.84 -1.78 10.15
C ASP A 241 -9.52 -2.07 8.80
N GLY A 242 -10.75 -2.35 8.77
CA GLY A 242 -11.56 -2.52 7.56
C GLY A 242 -12.98 -1.97 7.73
N ALA A 243 -13.28 -1.44 8.93
CA ALA A 243 -14.65 -1.04 9.32
C ALA A 243 -15.06 0.31 8.72
N GLN A 244 -14.11 1.13 8.28
CA GLN A 244 -14.33 2.54 7.91
C GLN A 244 -14.40 2.78 6.40
N GLY A 245 -15.13 1.91 5.67
CA GLY A 245 -15.24 2.02 4.20
C GLY A 245 -14.03 1.48 3.44
N SER A 246 -13.16 0.78 4.14
CA SER A 246 -11.95 0.16 3.59
C SER A 246 -12.14 -1.33 3.32
N GLN A 247 -11.29 -1.91 2.50
CA GLN A 247 -11.28 -3.36 2.30
C GLN A 247 -10.54 -4.03 3.47
N ARG A 248 -11.16 -5.08 4.06
CA ARG A 248 -10.51 -5.93 5.05
C ARG A 248 -9.19 -6.48 4.50
N ARG A 249 -8.07 -6.29 5.24
CA ARG A 249 -6.76 -6.80 4.88
C ARG A 249 -6.00 -7.29 6.10
N ASP A 250 -5.24 -8.35 5.93
CA ASP A 250 -4.34 -8.83 6.96
C ASP A 250 -3.07 -7.95 7.00
N HIS A 251 -2.59 -7.67 8.20
CA HIS A 251 -1.36 -6.94 8.47
C HIS A 251 -0.25 -7.90 8.86
N LEU A 252 0.98 -7.55 8.51
CA LEU A 252 2.15 -8.18 9.11
C LEU A 252 2.36 -7.57 10.50
N VAL A 253 2.32 -8.42 11.53
CA VAL A 253 2.41 -7.97 12.94
C VAL A 253 3.79 -8.17 13.55
N PHE A 254 4.73 -8.77 12.81
CA PHE A 254 6.12 -8.96 13.20
C PHE A 254 7.06 -8.54 12.07
N GLN A 255 8.21 -7.98 12.42
CA GLN A 255 9.34 -7.81 11.52
C GLN A 255 10.02 -9.17 11.34
N CYS A 256 9.75 -9.84 10.23
CA CYS A 256 10.18 -11.22 9.99
C CYS A 256 10.52 -11.53 8.52
N ASN A 257 10.52 -10.52 7.65
CA ASN A 257 10.84 -10.70 6.23
C ASN A 257 12.35 -10.57 5.98
N PRO A 258 13.08 -11.68 5.72
CA PRO A 258 14.54 -11.63 5.56
C PRO A 258 14.99 -10.79 4.36
N THR A 259 14.20 -10.77 3.27
CA THR A 259 14.58 -10.00 2.08
C THR A 259 14.41 -8.50 2.31
N TYR A 260 13.36 -8.08 3.02
CA TYR A 260 13.17 -6.69 3.40
C TYR A 260 14.26 -6.23 4.38
N ALA A 261 14.56 -7.03 5.40
CA ALA A 261 15.64 -6.74 6.34
C ALA A 261 17.00 -6.57 5.65
N ALA A 262 17.27 -7.39 4.63
CA ALA A 262 18.47 -7.27 3.80
C ALA A 262 18.48 -5.99 2.95
N MET A 263 17.33 -5.47 2.50
CA MET A 263 17.25 -4.16 1.84
C MET A 263 17.51 -3.02 2.81
N VAL A 264 16.94 -3.10 4.03
CA VAL A 264 17.20 -2.11 5.10
C VAL A 264 18.68 -2.03 5.43
N GLU A 265 19.36 -3.16 5.62
CA GLU A 265 20.80 -3.19 5.86
C GLU A 265 21.60 -2.67 4.66
N THR A 266 21.19 -3.01 3.43
CA THR A 266 21.85 -2.47 2.22
C THR A 266 21.76 -0.94 2.18
N MET A 267 20.62 -0.35 2.54
CA MET A 267 20.45 1.10 2.64
C MET A 267 21.33 1.68 3.76
N ASP A 268 21.34 1.07 4.93
CA ASP A 268 22.17 1.48 6.07
C ASP A 268 23.65 1.49 5.72
N ASP A 269 24.17 0.42 5.12
CA ASP A 269 25.57 0.34 4.63
C ASP A 269 25.90 1.50 3.68
N ASN A 270 24.95 1.88 2.83
CA ASN A 270 25.13 2.96 1.89
C ASN A 270 25.08 4.35 2.53
N VAL A 271 24.28 4.53 3.58
CA VAL A 271 24.37 5.73 4.43
C VAL A 271 25.74 5.80 5.09
N GLY A 272 26.23 4.69 5.66
CA GLY A 272 27.58 4.62 6.23
C GLY A 272 28.69 4.99 5.24
N ARG A 273 28.61 4.48 4.00
CA ARG A 273 29.56 4.84 2.95
C ARG A 273 29.54 6.34 2.59
N LEU A 274 28.35 6.96 2.58
CA LEU A 274 28.22 8.39 2.34
C LEU A 274 28.82 9.20 3.50
N MET A 275 28.53 8.82 4.76
CA MET A 275 29.11 9.48 5.94
C MET A 275 30.63 9.36 5.93
N ALA A 276 31.18 8.18 5.69
CA ALA A 276 32.63 7.96 5.58
C ALA A 276 33.27 8.78 4.43
N ALA A 277 32.53 9.04 3.34
CA ALA A 277 33.02 9.90 2.28
C ALA A 277 33.08 11.38 2.70
N LEU A 278 32.07 11.86 3.44
CA LEU A 278 32.07 13.23 4.01
C LEU A 278 33.25 13.39 4.97
N ASP A 279 33.49 12.39 5.81
CA ASP A 279 34.58 12.40 6.78
C ASP A 279 35.97 12.43 6.09
N ARG A 280 36.21 11.52 5.15
CA ARG A 280 37.44 11.45 4.35
C ARG A 280 37.75 12.73 3.59
N LEU A 281 36.71 13.48 3.21
CA LEU A 281 36.81 14.75 2.46
C LEU A 281 36.80 15.97 3.38
N GLU A 282 36.87 15.78 4.71
CA GLU A 282 36.85 16.82 5.73
C GLU A 282 35.61 17.76 5.63
N LEU A 283 34.44 17.16 5.30
CA LEU A 283 33.19 17.88 5.13
C LEU A 283 32.21 17.69 6.29
N THR A 284 32.49 16.75 7.18
CA THR A 284 31.62 16.35 8.28
C THR A 284 31.19 17.53 9.13
N GLU A 285 32.14 18.38 9.55
CA GLU A 285 31.89 19.52 10.41
C GLU A 285 31.13 20.69 9.74
N ASN A 286 31.02 20.66 8.42
CA ASN A 286 30.34 21.72 7.64
C ASN A 286 29.20 21.16 6.77
N THR A 287 28.53 20.11 7.26
CA THR A 287 27.42 19.49 6.52
C THR A 287 26.26 19.15 7.46
N LEU A 288 25.11 19.80 7.20
CA LEU A 288 23.82 19.38 7.74
C LEU A 288 23.39 18.08 7.07
N VAL A 289 23.09 17.05 7.87
CA VAL A 289 22.55 15.77 7.40
C VAL A 289 21.18 15.54 8.01
N ILE A 290 20.18 15.30 7.18
CA ILE A 290 18.81 14.95 7.56
C ILE A 290 18.49 13.58 6.95
N PHE A 291 18.04 12.63 7.78
CA PHE A 291 17.51 11.33 7.34
C PHE A 291 16.05 11.19 7.77
N SER A 292 15.19 10.75 6.86
CA SER A 292 13.79 10.41 7.14
C SER A 292 13.23 9.41 6.12
N SER A 293 11.94 9.06 6.24
CA SER A 293 11.18 8.28 5.26
C SER A 293 10.03 9.11 4.68
N ASP A 294 9.57 8.74 3.48
CA ASP A 294 8.47 9.45 2.82
C ASP A 294 7.08 9.01 3.29
N ASN A 295 6.95 7.81 3.82
CA ASN A 295 5.74 7.27 4.45
C ASN A 295 6.05 5.97 5.19
N GLY A 296 5.11 5.48 5.98
CA GLY A 296 5.26 4.23 6.72
C GLY A 296 5.47 2.99 5.88
N GLY A 297 6.01 1.97 6.50
CA GLY A 297 6.30 0.68 5.87
C GLY A 297 5.03 -0.03 5.38
N LEU A 298 5.17 -0.79 4.29
CA LEU A 298 4.05 -1.54 3.70
C LEU A 298 3.75 -2.80 4.55
N CYS A 299 2.84 -2.67 5.51
CA CYS A 299 2.45 -3.77 6.40
C CYS A 299 1.23 -4.57 5.94
N GLN A 300 0.57 -4.15 4.86
CA GLN A 300 -0.62 -4.79 4.30
C GLN A 300 -0.40 -5.26 2.87
N GLU A 301 -1.23 -6.21 2.42
CA GLU A 301 -1.26 -6.61 1.03
C GLU A 301 -1.67 -5.43 0.13
N SER A 302 -0.89 -5.16 -0.90
CA SER A 302 -1.16 -4.12 -1.89
C SER A 302 -0.87 -4.64 -3.29
N PHE A 303 -1.83 -4.48 -4.22
CA PHE A 303 -1.72 -4.97 -5.62
C PHE A 303 -1.40 -6.48 -5.73
N GLY A 304 -1.89 -7.30 -4.79
CA GLY A 304 -1.59 -8.73 -4.74
C GLY A 304 -0.16 -9.07 -4.32
N ARG A 305 0.57 -8.11 -3.71
CA ARG A 305 1.92 -8.30 -3.18
C ARG A 305 1.88 -8.57 -1.68
N THR A 306 2.74 -9.45 -1.22
CA THR A 306 2.92 -9.74 0.21
C THR A 306 3.36 -8.50 0.98
N PRO A 307 2.86 -8.25 2.21
CA PRO A 307 3.38 -7.23 3.11
C PRO A 307 4.88 -7.36 3.32
N THR A 308 5.57 -6.24 3.50
CA THR A 308 7.03 -6.22 3.55
C THR A 308 7.57 -6.13 4.96
N THR A 309 6.94 -5.33 5.83
CA THR A 309 7.36 -5.09 7.22
C THR A 309 6.17 -4.95 8.17
N SER A 310 6.46 -4.72 9.44
CA SER A 310 5.49 -4.39 10.48
C SER A 310 5.88 -3.07 11.13
N ASN A 311 4.93 -2.15 11.24
CA ASN A 311 5.12 -0.87 11.92
C ASN A 311 4.78 -0.94 13.43
N ALA A 312 4.49 -2.14 13.97
CA ALA A 312 4.18 -2.28 15.39
C ALA A 312 5.28 -1.67 16.27
N PRO A 313 4.91 -0.96 17.37
CA PRO A 313 3.60 -0.89 17.99
C PRO A 313 2.59 0.07 17.33
N LEU A 314 3.00 0.84 16.33
CA LEU A 314 2.16 1.81 15.64
C LEU A 314 1.13 1.10 14.74
N ARG A 315 -0.06 1.70 14.63
CA ARG A 315 -1.16 1.12 13.86
C ARG A 315 -0.98 1.33 12.37
N ALA A 316 -1.29 0.27 11.59
CA ALA A 316 -1.31 0.25 10.13
C ALA A 316 0.05 0.59 9.49
N GLY A 317 0.07 1.25 8.35
CA GLY A 317 1.28 1.60 7.58
C GLY A 317 0.94 2.38 6.33
N LYS A 318 1.77 2.28 5.31
CA LYS A 318 1.61 2.99 4.03
C LYS A 318 0.16 3.10 3.58
N GLY A 319 -0.26 4.32 3.25
CA GLY A 319 -1.59 4.64 2.74
C GLY A 319 -2.66 4.82 3.81
N TRP A 320 -2.33 4.74 5.10
CA TRP A 320 -3.24 4.99 6.22
C TRP A 320 -2.81 6.21 7.01
N LEU A 321 -3.77 6.99 7.52
CA LEU A 321 -3.47 8.15 8.37
C LEU A 321 -3.34 7.79 9.87
N TYR A 322 -3.30 6.50 10.22
CA TYR A 322 -2.85 6.06 11.54
C TYR A 322 -1.35 6.28 11.70
N GLU A 323 -0.86 6.25 12.94
CA GLU A 323 0.54 6.53 13.28
C GLU A 323 1.53 5.72 12.43
N GLY A 324 1.28 4.42 12.21
CA GLY A 324 2.18 3.59 11.39
C GLY A 324 2.28 3.96 9.91
N GLY A 325 1.37 4.82 9.41
CA GLY A 325 1.42 5.30 8.03
C GLY A 325 2.02 6.68 7.85
N VAL A 326 2.10 7.48 8.93
CA VAL A 326 2.54 8.89 8.88
C VAL A 326 3.66 9.23 9.85
N ARG A 327 3.91 8.42 10.90
CA ARG A 327 5.03 8.63 11.83
C ARG A 327 6.24 7.87 11.34
N GLU A 328 7.37 8.58 11.19
CA GLU A 328 8.56 8.12 10.49
C GLU A 328 9.81 8.32 11.33
N PRO A 329 10.91 7.57 11.06
CA PRO A 329 12.18 7.86 11.66
C PRO A 329 12.71 9.22 11.15
N TRP A 330 13.19 10.05 12.07
CA TRP A 330 13.83 11.32 11.77
C TRP A 330 15.13 11.43 12.56
N ILE A 331 16.23 11.66 11.86
CA ILE A 331 17.55 11.85 12.44
C ILE A 331 18.16 13.10 11.80
N VAL A 332 18.62 14.04 12.62
CA VAL A 332 19.27 15.27 12.14
C VAL A 332 20.61 15.44 12.82
N ARG A 333 21.66 15.60 12.03
CA ARG A 333 22.98 16.00 12.49
C ARG A 333 23.34 17.37 11.90
N LEU A 334 23.47 18.35 12.76
CA LEU A 334 24.00 19.67 12.44
C LEU A 334 25.18 19.95 13.38
N PRO A 335 26.42 19.77 12.89
CA PRO A 335 27.62 19.89 13.72
C PRO A 335 27.71 21.25 14.44
N GLY A 336 28.12 21.23 15.68
CA GLY A 336 28.19 22.42 16.53
C GLY A 336 26.83 22.96 17.01
N VAL A 337 25.72 22.37 16.57
CA VAL A 337 24.35 22.80 16.92
C VAL A 337 23.54 21.69 17.58
N THR A 338 23.41 20.52 16.96
CA THR A 338 22.68 19.39 17.55
C THR A 338 23.51 18.74 18.66
N PRO A 339 22.99 18.64 19.91
CA PRO A 339 23.67 17.89 20.95
C PRO A 339 23.74 16.40 20.56
N PRO A 340 24.92 15.77 20.60
CA PRO A 340 25.06 14.35 20.32
C PRO A 340 24.20 13.48 21.26
N ARG A 341 23.67 12.35 20.75
CA ARG A 341 22.83 11.39 21.50
C ARG A 341 21.56 12.02 22.08
N SER A 342 21.12 13.14 21.51
CA SER A 342 19.90 13.79 21.98
C SER A 342 18.66 13.17 21.35
N THR A 343 17.55 13.30 22.06
CA THR A 343 16.23 12.86 21.61
C THR A 343 15.26 14.02 21.75
N CYS A 344 14.48 14.29 20.70
CA CYS A 344 13.41 15.27 20.69
C CYS A 344 12.06 14.57 20.60
N GLU A 345 11.13 14.91 21.50
CA GLU A 345 9.77 14.38 21.53
C GLU A 345 8.74 15.36 20.97
N VAL A 346 9.17 16.55 20.56
CA VAL A 346 8.28 17.54 19.93
C VAL A 346 7.90 17.06 18.54
N PRO A 347 6.60 17.06 18.20
CA PRO A 347 6.14 16.68 16.87
C PRO A 347 6.66 17.64 15.79
N VAL A 348 7.23 17.05 14.72
CA VAL A 348 7.71 17.75 13.53
C VAL A 348 7.20 17.05 12.27
N VAL A 349 7.12 17.74 11.14
CA VAL A 349 6.56 17.22 9.91
C VAL A 349 7.43 17.56 8.70
N THR A 350 7.36 16.79 7.63
CA THR A 350 8.24 16.90 6.45
C THR A 350 8.27 18.30 5.82
N THR A 351 7.18 19.08 5.92
CA THR A 351 7.16 20.49 5.48
C THR A 351 8.19 21.36 6.19
N ASP A 352 8.66 20.96 7.38
CA ASP A 352 9.63 21.70 8.19
C ASP A 352 11.05 21.64 7.65
N ILE A 353 11.36 20.69 6.77
CA ILE A 353 12.71 20.49 6.23
C ILE A 353 13.19 21.73 5.49
N SER A 354 12.39 22.24 4.55
CA SER A 354 12.78 23.40 3.73
C SER A 354 13.10 24.65 4.56
N PRO A 355 12.22 25.14 5.45
CA PRO A 355 12.54 26.32 6.29
C PRO A 355 13.68 26.05 7.30
N THR A 356 13.86 24.80 7.75
CA THR A 356 14.97 24.41 8.62
C THR A 356 16.30 24.48 7.90
N VAL A 357 16.36 23.99 6.68
CA VAL A 357 17.59 24.07 5.85
C VAL A 357 17.97 25.53 5.63
N LEU A 358 17.03 26.42 5.27
CA LEU A 358 17.34 27.85 5.11
C LEU A 358 17.89 28.44 6.42
N ALA A 359 17.24 28.17 7.55
CA ALA A 359 17.67 28.69 8.83
C ALA A 359 19.05 28.13 9.28
N ALA A 360 19.32 26.85 8.99
CA ALA A 360 20.62 26.20 9.29
C ALA A 360 21.76 26.70 8.39
N CYS A 361 21.42 27.20 7.20
CA CYS A 361 22.36 27.77 6.25
C CYS A 361 22.49 29.32 6.37
N ASP A 362 21.87 29.92 7.37
CA ASP A 362 21.85 31.38 7.60
C ASP A 362 21.26 32.16 6.42
N LEU A 363 20.30 31.53 5.70
CA LEU A 363 19.61 32.12 4.58
C LEU A 363 18.29 32.77 5.01
N PRO A 364 17.82 33.80 4.27
CA PRO A 364 16.56 34.47 4.58
C PRO A 364 15.38 33.50 4.60
N ALA A 365 14.53 33.61 5.62
CA ALA A 365 13.27 32.86 5.67
C ALA A 365 12.35 33.28 4.52
N ARG A 366 11.60 32.35 3.99
CA ARG A 366 10.63 32.55 2.90
C ARG A 366 9.21 32.17 3.35
N PRO A 367 8.62 32.95 4.29
CA PRO A 367 7.28 32.68 4.82
C PRO A 367 6.18 32.80 3.75
N ASP A 368 6.45 33.52 2.68
CA ASP A 368 5.61 33.60 1.48
C ASP A 368 5.54 32.28 0.68
N LEU A 369 6.56 31.45 0.76
CA LEU A 369 6.64 30.16 0.09
C LEU A 369 6.33 29.00 1.05
N HIS A 370 6.97 28.97 2.21
CA HIS A 370 6.86 27.89 3.20
C HIS A 370 5.64 28.12 4.11
N LEU A 371 4.44 28.05 3.52
CA LEU A 371 3.20 28.43 4.21
C LEU A 371 2.83 27.50 5.38
N ASP A 372 3.22 26.24 5.30
CA ASP A 372 2.81 25.22 6.26
C ASP A 372 4.00 24.69 7.08
N GLY A 373 5.23 24.79 6.57
CA GLY A 373 6.45 24.38 7.27
C GLY A 373 7.00 25.46 8.20
N LYS A 374 7.66 25.02 9.27
CA LYS A 374 8.34 25.87 10.25
C LYS A 374 9.75 25.38 10.53
N SER A 375 10.69 26.29 10.76
CA SER A 375 12.05 25.89 11.11
C SER A 375 12.10 25.22 12.49
N ILE A 376 12.66 24.01 12.53
CA ILE A 376 12.95 23.27 13.77
C ILE A 376 14.34 23.55 14.33
N LEU A 377 15.05 24.55 13.81
CA LEU A 377 16.37 24.93 14.31
C LEU A 377 16.39 25.21 15.82
N PRO A 378 15.35 25.81 16.45
CA PRO A 378 15.30 25.91 17.92
C PRO A 378 15.32 24.55 18.63
N LEU A 379 14.64 23.52 18.09
CA LEU A 379 14.66 22.16 18.64
C LEU A 379 16.05 21.53 18.49
N LEU A 380 16.70 21.74 17.34
CA LEU A 380 18.06 21.26 17.09
C LEU A 380 19.08 21.85 18.06
N LYS A 381 18.81 23.02 18.65
CA LYS A 381 19.57 23.67 19.71
C LYS A 381 19.19 23.19 21.12
N GLY A 382 18.33 22.17 21.24
CA GLY A 382 17.87 21.63 22.51
C GLY A 382 16.63 22.29 23.09
N GLY A 383 15.91 23.12 22.32
CA GLY A 383 14.59 23.65 22.71
C GLY A 383 13.53 22.55 22.79
N THR A 384 12.46 22.82 23.55
CA THR A 384 11.36 21.87 23.79
C THR A 384 9.98 22.44 23.47
N GLU A 385 9.92 23.68 23.00
CA GLU A 385 8.64 24.33 22.69
C GLU A 385 8.02 23.74 21.42
N PRO A 386 6.69 23.51 21.42
CA PRO A 386 6.00 23.03 20.24
C PRO A 386 6.16 23.96 19.05
N VAL A 387 6.55 23.42 17.91
CA VAL A 387 6.71 24.18 16.65
C VAL A 387 5.35 24.41 15.98
N HIS A 388 4.46 23.43 16.09
CA HIS A 388 3.12 23.44 15.50
C HIS A 388 2.05 23.39 16.58
N GLU A 389 0.99 24.19 16.44
CA GLU A 389 -0.23 24.06 17.25
C GLU A 389 -1.02 22.79 16.87
N SER A 390 -0.91 22.38 15.61
CA SER A 390 -1.56 21.18 15.08
C SER A 390 -0.87 20.72 13.80
N ILE A 391 -0.92 19.41 13.52
CA ILE A 391 -0.49 18.80 12.26
C ILE A 391 -1.71 18.12 11.64
N GLN A 392 -1.89 18.29 10.33
CA GLN A 392 -3.03 17.76 9.60
C GLN A 392 -2.59 16.86 8.45
N TRP A 393 -3.48 15.94 8.06
CA TRP A 393 -3.32 15.06 6.91
C TRP A 393 -4.65 14.95 6.17
N HIS A 394 -4.60 14.83 4.85
CA HIS A 394 -5.79 14.76 4.02
C HIS A 394 -5.64 13.77 2.88
N PHE A 395 -6.45 12.72 2.90
CA PHE A 395 -6.47 11.65 1.90
C PHE A 395 -7.89 11.44 1.36
N PRO A 396 -8.39 12.25 0.42
CA PRO A 396 -9.74 12.13 -0.14
C PRO A 396 -9.82 11.07 -1.25
N HIS A 397 -9.27 9.88 -1.01
CA HIS A 397 -9.13 8.81 -2.01
C HIS A 397 -9.40 7.43 -1.41
N TYR A 398 -9.49 6.41 -2.27
CA TYR A 398 -9.62 5.01 -1.87
C TYR A 398 -8.29 4.29 -2.08
N GLY A 399 -7.58 4.03 -1.02
CA GLY A 399 -6.21 3.52 -1.05
C GLY A 399 -6.06 2.10 -1.60
N ASN A 400 -4.91 1.83 -2.22
CA ASN A 400 -4.56 0.48 -2.68
C ASN A 400 -4.19 -0.46 -1.54
N THR A 401 -3.81 0.10 -0.39
CA THR A 401 -3.54 -0.61 0.86
C THR A 401 -4.80 -0.93 1.67
N GLY A 402 -5.97 -0.49 1.21
CA GLY A 402 -7.26 -0.74 1.83
C GLY A 402 -7.83 0.44 2.61
N SER A 403 -7.10 1.54 2.78
CA SER A 403 -7.62 2.74 3.44
C SER A 403 -8.77 3.38 2.66
N GLY A 404 -9.72 3.94 3.39
CA GLY A 404 -10.79 4.77 2.87
C GLY A 404 -10.43 6.27 2.87
N PRO A 405 -11.28 7.10 2.24
CA PRO A 405 -11.07 8.54 2.22
C PRO A 405 -11.27 9.15 3.61
N CYS A 406 -10.29 9.93 4.06
CA CYS A 406 -10.27 10.50 5.40
C CYS A 406 -9.43 11.78 5.49
N SER A 407 -9.57 12.49 6.60
CA SER A 407 -8.64 13.50 7.07
C SER A 407 -8.29 13.24 8.53
N SER A 408 -7.13 13.70 8.96
CA SER A 408 -6.71 13.60 10.36
C SER A 408 -6.13 14.92 10.84
N ILE A 409 -6.25 15.17 12.15
CA ILE A 409 -5.62 16.28 12.85
C ILE A 409 -5.03 15.79 14.16
N ARG A 410 -3.81 16.22 14.46
CA ARG A 410 -3.16 16.07 15.75
C ARG A 410 -3.03 17.43 16.44
N VAL A 411 -3.42 17.51 17.70
CA VAL A 411 -3.27 18.71 18.57
C VAL A 411 -2.74 18.24 19.93
N GLY A 412 -1.50 18.56 20.22
CA GLY A 412 -0.81 17.98 21.38
C GLY A 412 -0.81 16.45 21.29
N ASP A 413 -1.36 15.80 22.34
CA ASP A 413 -1.45 14.33 22.39
C ASP A 413 -2.73 13.76 21.78
N TRP A 414 -3.66 14.61 21.38
CA TRP A 414 -4.91 14.16 20.80
C TRP A 414 -4.83 14.08 19.28
N LYS A 415 -5.28 12.95 18.73
CA LYS A 415 -5.42 12.75 17.28
C LYS A 415 -6.83 12.31 16.93
N LEU A 416 -7.43 13.01 15.97
CA LEU A 416 -8.74 12.69 15.41
C LEU A 416 -8.58 12.27 13.95
N ILE A 417 -9.29 11.21 13.54
CA ILE A 417 -9.44 10.80 12.13
C ILE A 417 -10.91 10.89 11.76
N GLU A 418 -11.23 11.65 10.71
CA GLU A 418 -12.57 11.78 10.14
C GLU A 418 -12.67 10.95 8.86
N TRP A 419 -13.55 9.95 8.86
CA TRP A 419 -13.78 9.04 7.73
C TRP A 419 -14.98 9.49 6.91
N PHE A 420 -14.76 9.81 5.64
CA PHE A 420 -15.82 10.39 4.80
C PHE A 420 -16.80 9.36 4.24
N GLU A 421 -16.38 8.10 4.06
CA GLU A 421 -17.25 7.06 3.49
C GLU A 421 -18.49 6.80 4.35
N ASN A 422 -18.33 6.76 5.65
CA ASN A 422 -19.36 6.41 6.63
C ASN A 422 -19.75 7.58 7.54
N ASP A 423 -19.15 8.75 7.36
CA ASP A 423 -19.33 9.93 8.22
C ASP A 423 -19.06 9.60 9.70
N THR A 424 -17.98 8.89 9.97
CA THR A 424 -17.54 8.51 11.32
C THR A 424 -16.26 9.20 11.71
N VAL A 425 -15.99 9.24 13.02
CA VAL A 425 -14.74 9.77 13.58
C VAL A 425 -14.15 8.78 14.57
N GLU A 426 -12.82 8.81 14.69
CA GLU A 426 -12.08 8.12 15.75
C GLU A 426 -11.22 9.16 16.47
N LEU A 427 -11.09 9.05 17.79
CA LEU A 427 -10.29 9.94 18.62
C LEU A 427 -9.32 9.12 19.48
N PHE A 428 -8.05 9.50 19.48
CA PHE A 428 -7.01 8.82 20.24
C PHE A 428 -6.21 9.79 21.09
N ASN A 429 -5.68 9.30 22.22
CA ASN A 429 -4.66 9.99 23.02
C ASN A 429 -3.33 9.28 22.82
N LEU A 430 -2.45 9.87 22.00
CA LEU A 430 -1.19 9.25 21.58
C LEU A 430 -0.14 9.11 22.70
N ALA A 431 -0.24 9.92 23.78
CA ALA A 431 0.64 9.77 24.93
C ALA A 431 0.34 8.48 25.71
N ALA A 432 -0.94 8.09 25.80
CA ALA A 432 -1.37 6.89 26.48
C ALA A 432 -1.45 5.66 25.55
N ASP A 433 -1.76 5.88 24.27
CA ASP A 433 -2.03 4.85 23.27
C ASP A 433 -1.46 5.24 21.89
N ALA A 434 -0.16 5.18 21.75
CA ALA A 434 0.52 5.41 20.47
C ALA A 434 0.13 4.39 19.38
N GLY A 435 -0.43 3.25 19.78
CA GLY A 435 -0.93 2.20 18.90
C GLY A 435 -2.34 2.42 18.38
N GLU A 436 -3.01 3.51 18.79
CA GLU A 436 -4.38 3.86 18.36
C GLU A 436 -5.35 2.69 18.49
N THR A 437 -5.30 2.00 19.66
CA THR A 437 -6.07 0.77 19.92
C THR A 437 -7.44 1.06 20.48
N THR A 438 -7.63 2.22 21.14
CA THR A 438 -8.84 2.57 21.85
C THR A 438 -9.42 3.86 21.33
N ASP A 439 -10.57 3.76 20.64
CA ASP A 439 -11.33 4.94 20.21
C ASP A 439 -12.02 5.61 21.41
N LEU A 440 -11.67 6.86 21.63
CA LEU A 440 -12.18 7.70 22.74
C LEU A 440 -13.25 8.71 22.29
N ALA A 441 -13.70 8.69 21.04
CA ALA A 441 -14.61 9.70 20.48
C ALA A 441 -15.93 9.81 21.26
N ALA A 442 -16.50 8.69 21.66
CA ALA A 442 -17.74 8.65 22.46
C ALA A 442 -17.54 9.11 23.91
N GLN A 443 -16.33 8.94 24.48
CA GLN A 443 -16.00 9.30 25.86
C GLN A 443 -15.63 10.80 25.99
N HIS A 444 -15.17 11.44 24.89
CA HIS A 444 -14.74 12.84 24.83
C HIS A 444 -15.45 13.61 23.71
N PRO A 445 -16.81 13.75 23.76
CA PRO A 445 -17.57 14.36 22.67
C PRO A 445 -17.20 15.82 22.38
N ASP A 446 -16.90 16.61 23.42
CA ASP A 446 -16.50 18.02 23.26
C ASP A 446 -15.15 18.14 22.56
N LYS A 447 -14.15 17.34 22.93
CA LYS A 447 -12.86 17.28 22.26
C LYS A 447 -13.00 16.80 20.81
N THR A 448 -13.84 15.82 20.57
CA THR A 448 -14.16 15.34 19.22
C THR A 448 -14.75 16.43 18.36
N ALA A 449 -15.73 17.17 18.87
CA ALA A 449 -16.35 18.29 18.15
C ALA A 449 -15.36 19.45 17.90
N GLU A 450 -14.52 19.78 18.89
CA GLU A 450 -13.46 20.80 18.76
C GLU A 450 -12.51 20.46 17.62
N LEU A 451 -11.92 19.24 17.64
CA LEU A 451 -10.93 18.83 16.65
C LEU A 451 -11.53 18.66 15.26
N LYS A 452 -12.75 18.11 15.16
CA LYS A 452 -13.48 18.04 13.87
C LYS A 452 -13.71 19.44 13.28
N LYS A 453 -14.08 20.42 14.11
CA LYS A 453 -14.25 21.83 13.68
C LYS A 453 -12.92 22.44 13.19
N ARG A 454 -11.82 22.26 13.95
CA ARG A 454 -10.48 22.75 13.57
C ARG A 454 -10.05 22.13 12.23
N LEU A 455 -10.22 20.82 12.06
CA LEU A 455 -9.88 20.10 10.82
C LEU A 455 -10.70 20.62 9.63
N ALA A 456 -12.00 20.87 9.82
CA ALA A 456 -12.85 21.43 8.77
C ALA A 456 -12.47 22.86 8.39
N THR A 457 -12.04 23.68 9.35
CA THR A 457 -11.53 25.05 9.11
C THR A 457 -10.25 25.00 8.31
N TRP A 458 -9.27 24.19 8.73
CA TRP A 458 -8.00 24.01 8.01
C TRP A 458 -8.20 23.57 6.56
N ARG A 459 -9.10 22.58 6.29
CA ARG A 459 -9.39 22.16 4.91
C ARG A 459 -9.86 23.31 4.01
N LYS A 460 -10.61 24.28 4.57
CA LYS A 460 -11.04 25.48 3.84
C LYS A 460 -9.88 26.45 3.61
N GLU A 461 -9.02 26.64 4.61
CA GLU A 461 -7.86 27.55 4.54
C GLU A 461 -6.84 27.12 3.49
N VAL A 462 -6.63 25.78 3.33
CA VAL A 462 -5.71 25.24 2.34
C VAL A 462 -6.38 24.95 0.99
N ASP A 463 -7.67 25.25 0.84
CA ASP A 463 -8.47 24.90 -0.36
C ASP A 463 -8.33 23.40 -0.72
N ALA A 464 -8.45 22.53 0.28
CA ALA A 464 -8.24 21.09 0.10
C ALA A 464 -9.19 20.48 -0.95
N ASN A 465 -8.65 19.63 -1.82
CA ASN A 465 -9.42 18.87 -2.80
C ASN A 465 -10.29 17.83 -2.10
N MET A 466 -11.61 17.97 -2.18
CA MET A 466 -12.56 17.09 -1.50
C MET A 466 -13.11 16.00 -2.42
N LEU A 467 -13.69 14.97 -1.80
CA LEU A 467 -14.51 13.99 -2.48
C LEU A 467 -15.63 14.67 -3.28
N ARG A 468 -15.97 14.09 -4.42
CA ARG A 468 -17.05 14.59 -5.27
C ARG A 468 -18.25 13.65 -5.21
N PRO A 469 -19.48 14.18 -5.13
CA PRO A 469 -20.67 13.36 -5.31
C PRO A 469 -20.61 12.63 -6.65
N LYS A 470 -21.04 11.39 -6.68
CA LYS A 470 -21.31 10.73 -7.96
C LYS A 470 -22.51 11.44 -8.59
N PRO A 471 -22.48 11.78 -9.91
CA PRO A 471 -23.62 12.38 -10.56
C PRO A 471 -24.86 11.53 -10.34
N VAL A 472 -25.98 12.16 -9.93
CA VAL A 472 -27.30 11.52 -9.83
C VAL A 472 -27.68 11.05 -11.23
N GLY A 473 -27.81 9.75 -11.45
CA GLY A 473 -27.98 9.15 -12.79
C GLY A 473 -26.67 8.61 -13.39
N SER A 474 -25.48 9.02 -12.90
CA SER A 474 -24.32 8.16 -12.93
C SER A 474 -24.34 7.30 -11.66
N ALA A 475 -25.27 6.44 -11.48
CA ALA A 475 -24.88 5.09 -11.24
C ALA A 475 -23.94 4.75 -12.40
N THR A 476 -22.65 5.19 -12.34
CA THR A 476 -21.59 4.33 -12.70
C THR A 476 -21.52 3.38 -11.48
N THR A 477 -22.38 2.44 -11.43
CA THR A 477 -22.00 1.32 -12.28
C THR A 477 -21.12 1.92 -13.41
N ARG A 478 -19.75 2.28 -13.15
CA ARG A 478 -18.87 1.42 -13.91
C ARG A 478 -19.51 0.12 -13.58
N PRO A 479 -20.17 -0.42 -14.58
CA PRO A 479 -20.43 -1.79 -14.39
C PRO A 479 -19.01 -2.30 -14.06
N VAL A 480 -18.66 -2.75 -12.84
CA VAL A 480 -18.25 -4.13 -12.89
C VAL A 480 -19.15 -4.65 -13.90
N SER A 481 -18.69 -4.55 -15.18
CA SER A 481 -19.60 -4.58 -16.33
C SER A 481 -20.48 -5.72 -15.98
N SER A 482 -21.71 -5.35 -15.51
CA SER A 482 -22.59 -6.33 -14.88
C SER A 482 -22.59 -7.32 -15.95
N PRO A 483 -21.95 -8.48 -15.77
CA PRO A 483 -21.50 -9.26 -16.89
C PRO A 483 -22.76 -9.36 -17.71
N ARG A 484 -22.76 -8.92 -18.97
CA ARG A 484 -23.99 -8.82 -19.75
C ARG A 484 -24.62 -10.17 -19.61
N ILE A 485 -25.64 -10.26 -18.75
CA ILE A 485 -26.37 -11.49 -18.53
C ILE A 485 -27.07 -11.70 -19.85
N GLN A 486 -26.63 -12.69 -20.61
CA GLN A 486 -27.16 -13.01 -21.95
C GLN A 486 -27.50 -14.48 -21.95
N ALA A 487 -28.52 -14.84 -22.70
CA ALA A 487 -28.78 -16.23 -23.00
C ALA A 487 -27.64 -16.78 -23.87
N GLN A 488 -27.15 -17.97 -23.53
CA GLN A 488 -26.15 -18.72 -24.29
C GLN A 488 -26.58 -20.19 -24.38
N GLY A 489 -26.88 -20.66 -25.59
CA GLY A 489 -27.39 -22.00 -25.79
C GLY A 489 -28.62 -22.23 -24.91
N ASP A 490 -28.64 -23.31 -24.14
CA ASP A 490 -29.71 -23.68 -23.21
C ASP A 490 -29.79 -22.81 -21.93
N PHE A 491 -28.83 -21.91 -21.71
CA PHE A 491 -28.79 -21.11 -20.48
C PHE A 491 -29.51 -19.78 -20.67
N ALA A 492 -30.52 -19.55 -19.83
CA ALA A 492 -31.34 -18.33 -19.84
C ALA A 492 -30.54 -17.10 -19.36
N ALA A 493 -29.49 -17.31 -18.56
CA ALA A 493 -28.61 -16.27 -18.04
C ALA A 493 -27.17 -16.78 -17.92
N ALA A 494 -26.24 -16.14 -18.59
CA ALA A 494 -24.81 -16.40 -18.47
C ALA A 494 -24.03 -15.09 -18.38
N ALA A 495 -22.96 -15.11 -17.61
CA ALA A 495 -22.15 -13.92 -17.38
C ALA A 495 -20.68 -14.27 -17.14
N ASN A 496 -19.76 -13.54 -17.78
CA ASN A 496 -18.30 -13.74 -17.69
C ASN A 496 -17.80 -15.14 -18.08
N VAL A 497 -18.62 -15.94 -18.78
CA VAL A 497 -18.26 -17.26 -19.26
C VAL A 497 -18.56 -17.39 -20.75
N ARG A 498 -17.78 -18.23 -21.43
CA ARG A 498 -18.16 -18.88 -22.67
C ARG A 498 -18.58 -20.30 -22.32
N VAL A 499 -19.77 -20.70 -22.74
CA VAL A 499 -20.30 -22.04 -22.54
C VAL A 499 -20.08 -22.83 -23.81
N GLU A 500 -19.59 -24.05 -23.67
CA GLU A 500 -19.40 -25.05 -24.71
C GLU A 500 -20.12 -26.31 -24.28
N GLU A 501 -21.01 -26.84 -25.12
CA GLU A 501 -21.68 -28.12 -24.90
C GLU A 501 -20.73 -29.24 -25.30
N LEU A 502 -20.61 -30.27 -24.46
CA LEU A 502 -19.76 -31.42 -24.72
C LEU A 502 -20.52 -32.48 -25.53
N ASP A 503 -19.82 -33.14 -26.44
CA ASP A 503 -20.40 -34.14 -27.32
C ASP A 503 -21.09 -35.29 -26.54
N GLY A 504 -22.24 -35.73 -27.05
CA GLY A 504 -22.90 -36.95 -26.57
C GLY A 504 -23.61 -36.86 -25.23
N ASP A 505 -24.20 -35.69 -24.89
CA ASP A 505 -24.93 -35.47 -23.61
C ASP A 505 -24.03 -35.56 -22.36
N ALA A 506 -22.71 -35.29 -22.55
CA ALA A 506 -21.73 -35.40 -21.46
C ALA A 506 -21.79 -34.21 -20.46
N GLY A 507 -22.34 -33.06 -20.87
CA GLY A 507 -22.44 -31.89 -20.00
C GLY A 507 -21.97 -30.58 -20.67
N TYR A 508 -21.38 -29.69 -19.86
CA TYR A 508 -20.95 -28.37 -20.31
C TYR A 508 -19.54 -28.06 -19.86
N ARG A 509 -18.78 -27.36 -20.71
CA ARG A 509 -17.48 -26.75 -20.35
C ARG A 509 -17.66 -25.23 -20.24
N LEU A 510 -17.31 -24.67 -19.09
CA LEU A 510 -17.32 -23.24 -18.84
C LEU A 510 -15.90 -22.67 -18.87
N HIS A 511 -15.67 -21.73 -19.79
CA HIS A 511 -14.42 -20.97 -19.88
C HIS A 511 -14.62 -19.60 -19.25
N THR A 512 -13.98 -19.30 -18.12
CA THR A 512 -14.06 -17.96 -17.51
C THR A 512 -13.14 -16.97 -18.20
N LEU A 513 -13.61 -15.71 -18.26
CA LEU A 513 -12.77 -14.60 -18.62
C LEU A 513 -11.75 -14.33 -17.49
N GLN A 514 -10.50 -14.03 -17.87
CA GLN A 514 -9.38 -13.87 -16.97
C GLN A 514 -9.69 -12.97 -15.76
N GLY A 515 -9.48 -13.47 -14.55
CA GLY A 515 -9.64 -12.73 -13.30
C GLY A 515 -11.08 -12.48 -12.87
N LYS A 516 -12.07 -13.14 -13.48
CA LYS A 516 -13.48 -12.96 -13.16
C LYS A 516 -14.14 -14.27 -12.73
N ALA A 517 -15.11 -14.17 -11.81
CA ALA A 517 -16.07 -15.22 -11.57
C ALA A 517 -17.13 -15.19 -12.69
N GLY A 518 -17.53 -16.35 -13.17
CA GLY A 518 -18.54 -16.49 -14.17
C GLY A 518 -19.59 -17.52 -13.81
N PHE A 519 -20.78 -17.41 -14.37
CA PHE A 519 -21.87 -18.34 -14.18
C PHE A 519 -22.71 -18.51 -15.45
N ALA A 520 -23.41 -19.65 -15.52
CA ALA A 520 -24.45 -19.92 -16.52
C ALA A 520 -25.63 -20.60 -15.84
N LEU A 521 -26.83 -20.06 -15.93
CA LEU A 521 -28.04 -20.52 -15.26
C LEU A 521 -29.15 -20.84 -16.26
N LYS A 522 -29.76 -22.02 -16.10
CA LYS A 522 -31.01 -22.38 -16.75
C LYS A 522 -32.20 -21.92 -15.90
N LYS A 523 -33.24 -21.40 -16.52
CA LYS A 523 -34.52 -21.16 -15.86
C LYS A 523 -35.27 -22.49 -15.77
N LEU A 524 -35.80 -22.81 -14.62
CA LEU A 524 -36.61 -24.00 -14.41
C LEU A 524 -38.05 -23.73 -14.88
N ASP A 525 -38.65 -24.70 -15.58
CA ASP A 525 -40.05 -24.64 -16.01
C ASP A 525 -40.99 -24.61 -14.79
N ARG A 526 -40.59 -25.31 -13.72
CA ARG A 526 -41.30 -25.28 -12.43
C ARG A 526 -40.32 -24.98 -11.30
N PRO A 527 -40.60 -23.98 -10.45
CA PRO A 527 -39.76 -23.70 -9.30
C PRO A 527 -39.76 -24.85 -8.31
N ILE A 528 -38.55 -25.20 -7.82
CA ILE A 528 -38.39 -26.22 -6.77
C ILE A 528 -38.69 -25.56 -5.42
N ARG A 529 -39.44 -26.27 -4.56
CA ARG A 529 -39.81 -25.83 -3.22
C ARG A 529 -39.63 -26.98 -2.22
N GLY A 530 -39.35 -26.66 -0.97
CA GLY A 530 -39.24 -27.64 0.11
C GLY A 530 -37.90 -28.35 0.11
N LYS A 531 -37.89 -29.67 -0.09
CA LYS A 531 -36.68 -30.49 -0.12
C LYS A 531 -36.34 -30.90 -1.55
N ALA A 532 -35.05 -30.95 -1.87
CA ALA A 532 -34.56 -31.42 -3.15
C ALA A 532 -33.16 -32.06 -2.97
N THR A 533 -32.86 -33.01 -3.82
CA THR A 533 -31.52 -33.64 -3.91
C THR A 533 -31.01 -33.50 -5.34
N PHE A 534 -29.77 -33.09 -5.51
CA PHE A 534 -29.10 -32.99 -6.82
C PHE A 534 -27.82 -33.77 -6.84
N GLU A 535 -27.54 -34.37 -7.97
CA GLU A 535 -26.25 -35.01 -8.25
C GLU A 535 -25.61 -34.33 -9.46
N PHE A 536 -24.33 -34.06 -9.38
CA PHE A 536 -23.53 -33.53 -10.48
C PHE A 536 -22.06 -33.95 -10.30
N SER A 537 -21.28 -33.84 -11.36
CA SER A 537 -19.83 -33.95 -11.28
C SER A 537 -19.15 -32.78 -11.94
N CYS A 538 -17.94 -32.46 -11.51
CA CYS A 538 -17.11 -31.50 -12.21
C CYS A 538 -15.65 -31.91 -12.21
N SER A 539 -14.93 -31.52 -13.27
CA SER A 539 -13.48 -31.58 -13.37
C SER A 539 -12.96 -30.23 -13.81
N THR A 540 -11.84 -29.82 -13.23
CA THR A 540 -11.22 -28.53 -13.55
C THR A 540 -9.82 -28.76 -14.08
N GLU A 541 -9.52 -28.22 -15.27
CA GLU A 541 -8.16 -28.17 -15.78
C GLU A 541 -7.44 -27.00 -15.11
N VAL A 542 -6.34 -27.31 -14.41
CA VAL A 542 -5.40 -26.32 -13.91
C VAL A 542 -4.55 -25.90 -15.11
N GLY A 543 -4.94 -24.82 -15.79
CA GLY A 543 -4.21 -24.33 -16.95
C GLY A 543 -2.83 -23.78 -16.55
N HIS A 544 -1.83 -23.98 -17.41
CA HIS A 544 -0.47 -23.44 -17.25
C HIS A 544 -0.43 -21.89 -17.13
N GLU A 545 -1.52 -21.19 -17.47
CA GLU A 545 -1.62 -19.73 -17.40
C GLU A 545 -1.86 -19.18 -15.97
N PHE A 546 -2.22 -20.03 -14.99
CA PHE A 546 -2.55 -19.62 -13.62
C PHE A 546 -1.95 -20.56 -12.53
N PRO A 547 -0.63 -20.74 -12.46
CA PRO A 547 0.00 -21.78 -11.64
C PRO A 547 -0.22 -21.65 -10.12
N ASN A 548 -0.77 -20.53 -9.63
CA ASN A 548 -0.95 -20.24 -8.20
C ASN A 548 -2.33 -19.64 -7.87
N ARG A 549 -3.36 -19.87 -8.68
CA ARG A 549 -4.70 -19.31 -8.43
C ARG A 549 -5.71 -20.42 -8.16
N TRP A 550 -6.63 -20.11 -7.25
CA TRP A 550 -7.77 -20.94 -6.90
C TRP A 550 -8.63 -21.20 -8.14
N VAL A 551 -8.78 -22.46 -8.48
CA VAL A 551 -9.70 -22.95 -9.51
C VAL A 551 -10.85 -23.68 -8.83
N ASN A 552 -12.05 -23.64 -9.41
CA ASN A 552 -13.22 -24.21 -8.75
C ASN A 552 -14.33 -24.58 -9.72
N GLY A 553 -15.25 -25.43 -9.24
CA GLY A 553 -16.46 -25.80 -9.95
C GLY A 553 -17.61 -25.92 -8.95
N PHE A 554 -18.72 -25.22 -9.25
CA PHE A 554 -19.90 -25.19 -8.40
C PHE A 554 -21.20 -25.41 -9.17
N LEU A 555 -22.11 -26.21 -8.61
CA LEU A 555 -23.53 -26.11 -8.90
C LEU A 555 -24.04 -24.80 -8.31
N THR A 556 -24.80 -24.03 -9.07
CA THR A 556 -25.34 -22.75 -8.64
C THR A 556 -26.86 -22.79 -8.67
N ILE A 557 -27.47 -22.48 -7.53
CA ILE A 557 -28.94 -22.37 -7.40
C ILE A 557 -29.32 -20.95 -7.06
N SER A 558 -30.48 -20.49 -7.51
CA SER A 558 -30.95 -19.13 -7.24
C SER A 558 -32.47 -19.00 -7.38
N ASP A 559 -33.03 -18.00 -6.75
CA ASP A 559 -34.41 -17.55 -6.94
C ASP A 559 -34.54 -16.41 -7.98
N GLY A 560 -33.46 -16.11 -8.72
CA GLY A 560 -33.40 -15.10 -9.78
C GLY A 560 -32.04 -15.12 -10.50
N VAL A 561 -31.84 -14.15 -11.39
CA VAL A 561 -30.59 -14.03 -12.18
C VAL A 561 -29.55 -13.11 -11.51
N ASP A 562 -29.92 -12.39 -10.46
CA ASP A 562 -29.02 -11.48 -9.73
C ASP A 562 -27.96 -12.29 -8.96
N PRO A 563 -26.65 -12.08 -9.22
CA PRO A 563 -25.58 -12.79 -8.52
C PRO A 563 -25.62 -12.67 -6.99
N SER A 564 -26.18 -11.60 -6.43
CA SER A 564 -26.34 -11.45 -4.97
C SER A 564 -27.29 -12.48 -4.34
N ARG A 565 -28.08 -13.18 -5.16
CA ARG A 565 -29.04 -14.20 -4.77
C ARG A 565 -28.59 -15.61 -5.10
N HIS A 566 -27.39 -15.79 -5.64
CA HIS A 566 -26.82 -17.08 -5.97
C HIS A 566 -26.33 -17.83 -4.71
N ILE A 567 -26.43 -19.14 -4.74
CA ILE A 567 -25.80 -20.05 -3.79
C ILE A 567 -24.96 -21.01 -4.62
N HIS A 568 -23.65 -21.01 -4.39
CA HIS A 568 -22.68 -21.84 -5.08
C HIS A 568 -22.29 -23.00 -4.19
N ILE A 569 -22.41 -24.23 -4.68
CA ILE A 569 -22.24 -25.48 -3.92
C ILE A 569 -21.30 -26.38 -4.69
N GLY A 570 -20.13 -26.68 -4.16
CA GLY A 570 -19.13 -27.47 -4.90
C GLY A 570 -17.75 -27.46 -4.26
N ALA A 571 -16.69 -27.38 -5.07
CA ALA A 571 -15.33 -27.51 -4.59
C ALA A 571 -14.37 -26.47 -5.15
N PHE A 572 -13.32 -26.17 -4.35
CA PHE A 572 -12.09 -25.51 -4.76
C PHE A 572 -11.02 -26.56 -5.04
N PHE A 573 -10.22 -26.33 -6.10
CA PHE A 573 -9.10 -27.15 -6.53
C PHE A 573 -7.82 -26.30 -6.59
N GLY A 574 -6.66 -26.93 -6.39
CA GLY A 574 -5.35 -26.25 -6.50
C GLY A 574 -4.91 -25.54 -5.21
N GLY A 575 -4.07 -26.18 -4.44
CA GLY A 575 -3.38 -25.65 -3.27
C GLY A 575 -4.10 -25.76 -1.93
N GLN A 576 -5.44 -25.74 -1.90
CA GLN A 576 -6.27 -26.08 -0.75
C GLN A 576 -7.57 -26.68 -1.26
N GLU A 577 -7.55 -27.96 -1.54
CA GLU A 577 -8.72 -28.70 -2.00
C GLU A 577 -9.76 -28.80 -0.88
N LYS A 578 -10.96 -28.22 -1.10
CA LYS A 578 -12.02 -28.21 -0.11
C LYS A 578 -13.41 -28.02 -0.70
N LEU A 579 -14.40 -28.66 -0.07
CA LEU A 579 -15.82 -28.44 -0.32
C LEU A 579 -16.24 -27.06 0.20
N ALA A 580 -17.18 -26.42 -0.46
CA ALA A 580 -17.68 -25.13 -0.05
C ALA A 580 -19.15 -24.89 -0.43
N VAL A 581 -19.84 -24.15 0.43
CA VAL A 581 -21.13 -23.50 0.17
C VAL A 581 -20.93 -22.00 0.30
N ILE A 582 -21.25 -21.23 -0.75
CA ILE A 582 -21.03 -19.78 -0.81
C ILE A 582 -22.35 -19.09 -1.14
N GLU A 583 -22.73 -18.10 -0.34
CA GLU A 583 -23.89 -17.24 -0.58
C GLU A 583 -23.46 -15.92 -1.24
N GLY A 584 -24.21 -15.48 -2.25
CA GLY A 584 -23.96 -14.24 -2.99
C GLY A 584 -22.95 -14.39 -4.14
N PRO A 585 -22.33 -13.31 -4.60
CA PRO A 585 -21.37 -13.37 -5.70
C PRO A 585 -20.20 -14.32 -5.39
N LEU A 586 -19.80 -15.13 -6.36
CA LEU A 586 -18.70 -16.07 -6.19
C LEU A 586 -17.39 -15.33 -5.86
N GLN A 587 -16.90 -15.54 -4.63
CA GLN A 587 -15.67 -14.93 -4.11
C GLN A 587 -14.86 -15.99 -3.34
N PRO A 588 -13.53 -15.84 -3.22
CA PRO A 588 -12.69 -16.83 -2.54
C PRO A 588 -12.91 -16.96 -1.03
N ASN A 589 -13.64 -16.04 -0.39
CA ASN A 589 -13.94 -16.08 1.05
C ASN A 589 -15.20 -16.90 1.34
N THR A 590 -15.02 -18.10 1.85
CA THR A 590 -16.09 -19.07 2.10
C THR A 590 -16.42 -19.19 3.58
N ARG A 591 -17.72 -19.17 3.94
CA ARG A 591 -18.19 -19.34 5.32
C ARG A 591 -18.23 -20.81 5.79
N HIS A 592 -18.42 -21.76 4.86
CA HIS A 592 -18.55 -23.18 5.19
C HIS A 592 -17.62 -24.00 4.31
N THR A 593 -16.59 -24.62 4.88
CA THR A 593 -15.59 -25.42 4.13
C THR A 593 -15.15 -26.63 4.91
N GLN A 594 -14.87 -27.73 4.17
CA GLN A 594 -14.21 -28.93 4.69
C GLN A 594 -13.16 -29.41 3.67
N PRO A 595 -12.01 -29.98 4.09
CA PRO A 595 -11.05 -30.59 3.18
C PRO A 595 -11.68 -31.68 2.33
N LEU A 596 -11.23 -31.83 1.07
CA LEU A 596 -11.55 -32.95 0.21
C LEU A 596 -10.82 -34.23 0.68
N THR A 597 -11.49 -35.34 0.60
CA THR A 597 -10.92 -36.64 0.98
C THR A 597 -10.56 -37.51 -0.22
N GLY A 598 -11.02 -37.17 -1.43
CA GLY A 598 -10.81 -37.91 -2.67
C GLY A 598 -9.87 -37.24 -3.65
N ASN A 599 -9.07 -38.03 -4.37
CA ASN A 599 -8.16 -37.60 -5.45
C ASN A 599 -8.72 -37.90 -6.85
N ALA A 600 -9.99 -38.32 -6.95
CA ALA A 600 -10.59 -38.69 -8.23
C ALA A 600 -10.92 -37.43 -9.06
N LYS A 601 -10.60 -37.47 -10.35
CA LYS A 601 -11.09 -36.51 -11.35
C LYS A 601 -11.90 -37.29 -12.39
N PRO A 602 -13.15 -36.91 -12.68
CA PRO A 602 -13.96 -35.84 -12.07
C PRO A 602 -14.47 -36.20 -10.66
N LEU A 603 -14.70 -35.16 -9.84
CA LEU A 603 -15.35 -35.32 -8.53
C LEU A 603 -16.87 -35.34 -8.70
N ALA A 604 -17.52 -36.31 -8.06
CA ALA A 604 -18.98 -36.41 -8.03
C ALA A 604 -19.54 -35.94 -6.70
N PHE A 605 -20.66 -35.20 -6.75
CA PHE A 605 -21.26 -34.55 -5.61
C PHE A 605 -22.74 -34.88 -5.50
N THR A 606 -23.21 -35.03 -4.26
CA THR A 606 -24.62 -35.06 -3.91
C THR A 606 -24.95 -33.84 -3.04
N VAL A 607 -25.92 -33.06 -3.45
CA VAL A 607 -26.41 -31.86 -2.74
C VAL A 607 -27.82 -32.11 -2.24
N ARG A 608 -28.02 -32.09 -0.92
CA ARG A 608 -29.35 -32.16 -0.31
C ARG A 608 -29.75 -30.80 0.26
N LEU A 609 -30.91 -30.34 -0.13
CA LEU A 609 -31.47 -29.06 0.28
C LEU A 609 -32.70 -29.26 1.14
N ASN A 610 -32.85 -28.44 2.18
CA ASN A 610 -34.10 -28.21 2.88
C ASN A 610 -34.35 -26.71 2.91
N LEU A 611 -35.08 -26.21 1.93
CA LEU A 611 -35.31 -24.77 1.74
C LEU A 611 -36.10 -24.16 2.91
N ALA A 612 -37.05 -24.90 3.50
CA ALA A 612 -37.83 -24.44 4.63
C ALA A 612 -36.97 -24.24 5.89
N ALA A 613 -35.95 -25.06 6.08
CA ALA A 613 -35.01 -24.94 7.18
C ALA A 613 -33.81 -24.04 6.86
N GLY A 614 -33.62 -23.70 5.59
CA GLY A 614 -32.42 -23.02 5.08
C GLY A 614 -31.17 -23.87 5.19
N GLU A 615 -31.27 -25.20 5.08
CA GLU A 615 -30.16 -26.12 5.26
C GLU A 615 -29.69 -26.70 3.94
N ILE A 616 -28.36 -26.79 3.80
CA ILE A 616 -27.68 -27.40 2.65
C ILE A 616 -26.69 -28.45 3.17
N ILE A 617 -26.72 -29.64 2.60
CA ILE A 617 -25.73 -30.68 2.80
C ILE A 617 -25.08 -30.97 1.45
N LEU A 618 -23.77 -30.84 1.39
CA LEU A 618 -22.93 -31.20 0.25
C LEU A 618 -22.06 -32.39 0.64
N GLU A 619 -22.14 -33.45 -0.12
CA GLU A 619 -21.34 -34.69 0.05
C GLU A 619 -20.57 -34.96 -1.24
N GLU A 620 -19.29 -35.26 -1.12
CA GLU A 620 -18.43 -35.72 -2.21
C GLU A 620 -18.28 -37.23 -2.15
N SER A 621 -18.13 -37.89 -3.29
CA SER A 621 -18.08 -39.35 -3.42
C SER A 621 -16.97 -40.01 -2.61
N GLY A 622 -15.90 -39.32 -2.23
CA GLY A 622 -14.83 -39.76 -1.32
C GLY A 622 -15.18 -39.68 0.16
N GLY A 623 -16.36 -39.17 0.53
CA GLY A 623 -16.87 -39.11 1.90
C GLY A 623 -16.71 -37.76 2.60
N ALA A 624 -16.11 -36.73 1.95
CA ALA A 624 -16.11 -35.40 2.50
C ALA A 624 -17.52 -34.80 2.51
N ARG A 625 -17.86 -34.08 3.59
CA ARG A 625 -19.21 -33.53 3.79
C ARG A 625 -19.17 -32.12 4.39
N VAL A 626 -19.97 -31.20 3.82
CA VAL A 626 -20.24 -29.87 4.39
C VAL A 626 -21.72 -29.75 4.69
N GLN A 627 -22.05 -29.27 5.87
CA GLN A 627 -23.41 -28.85 6.22
C GLN A 627 -23.40 -27.35 6.48
N ALA A 628 -24.29 -26.62 5.80
CA ALA A 628 -24.40 -25.18 5.89
C ALA A 628 -25.83 -24.77 6.22
N LYS A 629 -25.96 -23.68 6.98
CA LYS A 629 -27.24 -23.00 7.20
C LYS A 629 -27.16 -21.64 6.49
N LEU A 630 -28.11 -21.38 5.60
CA LEU A 630 -28.18 -20.15 4.84
C LEU A 630 -28.43 -18.97 5.76
N SER A 631 -27.73 -17.88 5.55
CA SER A 631 -27.96 -16.60 6.24
C SER A 631 -29.25 -15.93 5.79
N ARG A 632 -29.68 -16.23 4.56
CA ARG A 632 -30.93 -15.78 3.95
C ARG A 632 -31.62 -16.99 3.31
N PRO A 633 -32.68 -17.55 3.94
CA PRO A 633 -33.44 -18.64 3.35
C PRO A 633 -34.04 -18.23 2.01
N ILE A 634 -34.02 -19.14 1.05
CA ILE A 634 -34.73 -19.00 -0.22
C ILE A 634 -35.98 -19.89 -0.17
N GLU A 635 -37.14 -19.33 -0.52
CA GLU A 635 -38.41 -20.07 -0.49
C GLU A 635 -38.54 -21.01 -1.69
N ARG A 636 -37.84 -20.71 -2.78
CA ARG A 636 -37.93 -21.45 -4.03
C ARG A 636 -36.66 -21.28 -4.88
N ILE A 637 -36.32 -22.30 -5.65
CA ILE A 637 -35.27 -22.22 -6.67
C ILE A 637 -35.98 -22.02 -8.02
N THR A 638 -35.61 -20.98 -8.72
CA THR A 638 -36.14 -20.66 -10.06
C THR A 638 -35.11 -20.82 -11.16
N HIS A 639 -33.81 -20.84 -10.79
CA HIS A 639 -32.69 -21.02 -11.71
C HIS A 639 -31.68 -21.97 -11.12
N ILE A 640 -31.11 -22.83 -11.95
CA ILE A 640 -30.04 -23.77 -11.61
C ILE A 640 -29.02 -23.81 -12.74
N GLY A 641 -27.76 -24.03 -12.40
CA GLY A 641 -26.70 -24.14 -13.39
C GLY A 641 -25.33 -24.23 -12.75
N TYR A 642 -24.33 -23.62 -13.35
CA TYR A 642 -22.95 -23.78 -12.95
C TYR A 642 -22.23 -22.46 -12.82
N SER A 643 -21.20 -22.43 -11.97
CA SER A 643 -20.29 -21.28 -11.86
C SER A 643 -18.85 -21.73 -11.66
N THR A 644 -17.93 -20.90 -12.10
CA THR A 644 -16.50 -21.15 -11.97
C THR A 644 -15.73 -19.81 -11.86
N LEU A 645 -14.52 -19.87 -11.32
CA LEU A 645 -13.64 -18.71 -11.13
C LEU A 645 -12.22 -19.09 -11.59
N ASN A 646 -11.65 -18.31 -12.52
CA ASN A 646 -10.29 -18.48 -13.03
C ASN A 646 -10.00 -19.89 -13.58
N ALA A 647 -10.96 -20.55 -14.20
CA ALA A 647 -10.78 -21.92 -14.64
C ALA A 647 -11.53 -22.24 -15.94
N VAL A 648 -11.10 -23.30 -16.58
CA VAL A 648 -11.90 -24.08 -17.51
C VAL A 648 -12.43 -25.26 -16.73
N THR A 649 -13.74 -25.34 -16.54
CA THR A 649 -14.37 -26.39 -15.73
C THR A 649 -15.41 -27.12 -16.55
N GLU A 650 -15.30 -28.43 -16.60
CA GLU A 650 -16.29 -29.33 -17.18
C GLU A 650 -17.26 -29.78 -16.10
N PHE A 651 -18.54 -29.76 -16.42
CA PHE A 651 -19.63 -30.19 -15.55
C PHE A 651 -20.45 -31.24 -16.25
N SER A 652 -20.81 -32.33 -15.54
CA SER A 652 -21.89 -33.22 -16.01
C SER A 652 -23.23 -32.50 -15.90
N HIS A 653 -24.24 -32.98 -16.62
CA HIS A 653 -25.62 -32.56 -16.37
C HIS A 653 -25.97 -32.85 -14.90
N TRP A 654 -26.59 -31.87 -14.25
CA TRP A 654 -27.15 -32.12 -12.92
C TRP A 654 -28.43 -32.95 -13.04
N LYS A 655 -28.66 -33.82 -12.06
CA LYS A 655 -29.86 -34.63 -11.96
C LYS A 655 -30.54 -34.32 -10.64
N GLU A 656 -31.86 -34.10 -10.69
CA GLU A 656 -32.68 -34.07 -9.48
C GLU A 656 -33.04 -35.50 -9.14
N THR A 657 -32.76 -35.93 -7.91
CA THR A 657 -33.10 -37.25 -7.39
C THR A 657 -34.10 -37.04 -6.24
N ASP A 658 -35.18 -37.81 -6.21
CA ASP A 658 -36.26 -37.74 -5.23
C ASP A 658 -35.78 -37.89 -3.77
#